data_189665c95246d63c450398e6ea2c0f9c
#
_entry.id   189665c95246d63c450398e6ea2c0f9c
#
_cell.length_a   1.000
_cell.length_b   1.000
_cell.length_c   1.000
_cell.angle_alpha   90.00
_cell.angle_beta   90.00
_cell.angle_gamma   90.00
#
_symmetry.space_group_name_H-M   'P 1'
#
loop_
_entity.id
_entity.type
_entity.pdbx_description
1 polymer ?
#
loop_
_entity_poly.entity_id
_entity_poly.type
_entity_poly.pdbx_seq_one_letter_code
_entity_poly.pdbx_strand_id
1 'polypeptide(L)'
;MKRIDMFLKSVLSCLLVSALCAVAQNASIQELHGIAVDNIDRSVKPGDDFHRFASGNWIKRTEIPADRAGIDVFTRLSDLSSQRTADLIKELATSNPPAGSNLRKVADLFNSYMDEAAIEAKGLTPVKSNLDAIAAIHDKKQLAHALGEMLRADVDALNNTNYHTANLFGLWVAPGFNDSDHYTPYLMQGGLQLPDREYYTSNSESMQNIRTKYQPHVAAMLKLAGFSDADARAARIVELETAIAKTHRTLAENEDIQKANNTWRRAEFATKAPGIDWDEYFKGAGLSRVENFIVWQPKAFQGESALVVSAPLESWKDWLTFHLIEAHAGVLPKALAQERFAFFGKELSGVQQQRPRWERGVSVVNGYLGDAVGQVYAQKYFPPEAKEKAQAMVAELIAAFRKRIEALTWMNPSTKTEAEAKLSTLYVGIGYPETWHDYSNYEVKPGDIFGNIWRGDLSEYQRQVARLGKAVDRKEWSMTPQTVNAVNLPLQNALNFPAAILQPPFYDPEAPAAVNYGAIGEVIGHEISHTFDTEGSAFDSRGRVRNWWTPEDLKHFEAATAKLAAQYDTYRPFPDLAINGKQTLGESIADLAGLSAAYDGYKASGQLAPTVDGFTSDQQFFIAFGQNWGEKLREAALRQQVMTDGHPPGEYRADTVRNIDAWYSAFDVKPGEKLYLAPQERVRIW
;
A
#
# COMPACT_ATOMS: atom_id res chain seq x y z
N MET A 1 -21.02 -7.44 -56.20
CA MET A 1 -19.60 -7.06 -55.98
C MET A 1 -19.39 -5.68 -55.32
N LYS A 2 -20.16 -4.62 -55.58
CA LYS A 2 -19.93 -3.29 -54.98
C LYS A 2 -20.29 -3.14 -53.47
N ARG A 3 -21.06 -4.03 -52.87
CA ARG A 3 -21.44 -3.98 -51.40
C ARG A 3 -20.43 -4.67 -50.48
N ILE A 4 -19.64 -5.60 -50.99
CA ILE A 4 -18.62 -6.33 -50.18
C ILE A 4 -17.33 -5.46 -50.04
N ASP A 5 -17.00 -4.67 -51.05
CA ASP A 5 -15.83 -3.75 -51.00
C ASP A 5 -16.00 -2.59 -50.00
N MET A 6 -17.26 -2.17 -49.73
CA MET A 6 -17.50 -1.05 -48.81
C MET A 6 -17.46 -1.53 -47.35
N PHE A 7 -17.78 -2.80 -47.07
CA PHE A 7 -17.71 -3.39 -45.73
C PHE A 7 -16.25 -3.71 -45.35
N LEU A 8 -15.43 -4.21 -46.26
CA LEU A 8 -14.01 -4.45 -46.01
C LEU A 8 -13.21 -3.15 -45.77
N LYS A 9 -13.55 -2.06 -46.50
CA LYS A 9 -12.88 -0.76 -46.29
C LYS A 9 -13.24 -0.10 -44.95
N SER A 10 -14.47 -0.25 -44.45
CA SER A 10 -14.89 0.26 -43.15
C SER A 10 -14.25 -0.53 -41.97
N VAL A 11 -14.10 -1.84 -42.09
CA VAL A 11 -13.47 -2.68 -41.06
C VAL A 11 -11.95 -2.44 -41.01
N LEU A 12 -11.31 -2.26 -42.19
CA LEU A 12 -9.88 -1.94 -42.22
C LEU A 12 -9.56 -0.53 -41.70
N SER A 13 -10.46 0.46 -41.90
CA SER A 13 -10.31 1.80 -41.34
C SER A 13 -10.51 1.83 -39.81
N CYS A 14 -11.44 1.05 -39.25
CA CYS A 14 -11.61 0.95 -37.79
C CYS A 14 -10.45 0.21 -37.11
N LEU A 15 -9.86 -0.79 -37.75
CA LEU A 15 -8.69 -1.50 -37.23
C LEU A 15 -7.39 -0.66 -37.31
N LEU A 16 -7.27 0.19 -38.31
CA LEU A 16 -6.13 1.12 -38.42
C LEU A 16 -6.23 2.29 -37.43
N VAL A 17 -7.44 2.78 -37.15
CA VAL A 17 -7.64 3.86 -36.16
C VAL A 17 -7.44 3.33 -34.73
N SER A 18 -7.88 2.11 -34.41
CA SER A 18 -7.64 1.49 -33.11
C SER A 18 -6.16 1.14 -32.90
N ALA A 19 -5.45 0.72 -33.95
CA ALA A 19 -4.00 0.47 -33.86
C ALA A 19 -3.17 1.76 -33.72
N LEU A 20 -3.60 2.85 -34.37
CA LEU A 20 -2.96 4.16 -34.25
C LEU A 20 -3.23 4.82 -32.87
N CYS A 21 -4.39 4.61 -32.25
CA CYS A 21 -4.66 5.08 -30.90
C CYS A 21 -3.86 4.30 -29.84
N ALA A 22 -3.70 2.97 -29.99
CA ALA A 22 -2.89 2.15 -29.09
C ALA A 22 -1.38 2.46 -29.20
N VAL A 23 -0.90 2.80 -30.40
CA VAL A 23 0.50 3.21 -30.62
C VAL A 23 0.77 4.63 -30.11
N ALA A 24 -0.22 5.54 -30.16
CA ALA A 24 -0.08 6.90 -29.65
C ALA A 24 -0.04 6.99 -28.13
N GLN A 25 -0.64 6.04 -27.39
CA GLN A 25 -0.57 5.98 -25.92
C GLN A 25 0.75 5.42 -25.40
N ASN A 26 1.45 4.59 -26.18
CA ASN A 26 2.76 4.05 -25.81
C ASN A 26 3.96 4.92 -26.26
N ALA A 27 3.73 6.02 -26.94
CA ALA A 27 4.77 6.74 -27.64
C ALA A 27 5.44 7.87 -26.86
N SER A 28 5.34 7.99 -25.54
CA SER A 28 5.98 9.12 -24.85
C SER A 28 6.34 8.96 -23.38
N ILE A 29 6.77 7.80 -22.92
CA ILE A 29 7.62 7.73 -21.72
C ILE A 29 9.09 7.90 -22.09
N GLN A 30 9.42 7.86 -23.37
CA GLN A 30 10.76 8.08 -23.90
C GLN A 30 11.05 9.58 -24.09
N GLU A 31 12.16 10.03 -23.48
CA GLU A 31 12.90 11.27 -23.76
C GLU A 31 12.45 12.57 -23.06
N LEU A 32 12.00 12.53 -21.83
CA LEU A 32 11.97 13.74 -21.00
C LEU A 32 13.10 13.69 -19.97
N HIS A 33 14.33 14.02 -20.39
CA HIS A 33 15.46 14.23 -19.47
C HIS A 33 15.30 15.58 -18.73
N GLY A 34 14.25 15.71 -17.91
CA GLY A 34 13.97 16.96 -17.20
C GLY A 34 12.51 17.12 -16.80
N ILE A 35 12.12 18.35 -16.44
CA ILE A 35 10.72 18.70 -16.13
C ILE A 35 9.84 18.58 -17.39
N ALA A 36 8.61 18.12 -17.21
CA ALA A 36 7.64 18.04 -18.29
C ALA A 36 6.97 19.41 -18.52
N VAL A 37 7.59 20.26 -19.32
CA VAL A 37 7.15 21.64 -19.56
C VAL A 37 5.70 21.73 -20.06
N ASP A 38 5.28 20.80 -20.91
CA ASP A 38 3.91 20.73 -21.45
C ASP A 38 2.84 20.42 -20.38
N ASN A 39 3.24 19.93 -19.21
CA ASN A 39 2.35 19.66 -18.09
C ASN A 39 1.99 20.95 -17.32
N ILE A 40 2.85 21.97 -17.42
CA ILE A 40 2.77 23.20 -16.64
C ILE A 40 1.64 24.10 -17.14
N ASP A 41 0.75 24.50 -16.24
CA ASP A 41 -0.29 25.49 -16.53
C ASP A 41 0.15 26.89 -16.11
N ARG A 42 0.75 27.62 -17.02
CA ARG A 42 1.23 29.01 -16.77
C ARG A 42 0.13 30.04 -16.55
N SER A 43 -1.14 29.66 -16.71
CA SER A 43 -2.27 30.53 -16.37
C SER A 43 -2.58 30.53 -14.85
N VAL A 44 -2.04 29.56 -14.11
CA VAL A 44 -2.15 29.42 -12.65
C VAL A 44 -0.90 30.02 -12.01
N LYS A 45 -1.06 30.82 -10.97
CA LYS A 45 0.09 31.28 -10.18
C LYS A 45 0.58 30.18 -9.25
N PRO A 46 1.89 29.95 -9.14
CA PRO A 46 2.45 28.97 -8.20
C PRO A 46 1.97 29.15 -6.76
N GLY A 47 1.84 30.40 -6.31
CA GLY A 47 1.41 30.74 -4.96
C GLY A 47 -0.10 30.65 -4.72
N ASP A 48 -0.92 30.44 -5.76
CA ASP A 48 -2.36 30.20 -5.63
C ASP A 48 -2.72 28.72 -5.64
N ASP A 49 -2.02 27.89 -6.44
CA ASP A 49 -2.28 26.47 -6.58
C ASP A 49 -1.04 25.82 -7.25
N PHE A 50 -0.15 25.28 -6.44
CA PHE A 50 1.11 24.76 -6.94
C PHE A 50 0.94 23.44 -7.71
N HIS A 51 0.02 22.60 -7.28
CA HIS A 51 -0.31 21.34 -7.97
C HIS A 51 -0.81 21.60 -9.39
N ARG A 52 -1.77 22.52 -9.55
CA ARG A 52 -2.27 22.90 -10.88
C ARG A 52 -1.25 23.69 -11.69
N PHE A 53 -0.41 24.52 -11.07
CA PHE A 53 0.69 25.14 -11.79
C PHE A 53 1.61 24.08 -12.40
N ALA A 54 2.09 23.12 -11.61
CA ALA A 54 3.06 22.11 -12.04
C ALA A 54 2.48 21.08 -13.03
N SER A 55 1.20 20.69 -12.86
CA SER A 55 0.58 19.57 -13.55
C SER A 55 -0.76 19.89 -14.24
N GLY A 56 -1.22 21.14 -14.22
CA GLY A 56 -2.58 21.50 -14.63
C GLY A 56 -2.91 21.20 -16.08
N ASN A 57 -1.98 21.36 -17.01
CA ASN A 57 -2.22 21.00 -18.40
C ASN A 57 -2.27 19.49 -18.59
N TRP A 58 -1.48 18.71 -17.83
CA TRP A 58 -1.59 17.26 -17.81
C TRP A 58 -2.95 16.83 -17.26
N ILE A 59 -3.40 17.40 -16.14
CA ILE A 59 -4.71 17.12 -15.53
C ILE A 59 -5.85 17.40 -16.52
N LYS A 60 -5.78 18.52 -17.28
CA LYS A 60 -6.81 18.89 -18.26
C LYS A 60 -6.92 17.91 -19.43
N ARG A 61 -5.79 17.45 -19.98
CA ARG A 61 -5.77 16.58 -21.17
C ARG A 61 -5.83 15.09 -20.86
N THR A 62 -5.63 14.69 -19.58
CA THR A 62 -5.59 13.28 -19.18
C THR A 62 -6.97 12.81 -18.75
N GLU A 63 -7.43 11.71 -19.32
CA GLU A 63 -8.63 11.03 -18.87
C GLU A 63 -8.25 9.85 -17.97
N ILE A 64 -9.06 9.60 -16.94
CA ILE A 64 -8.90 8.41 -16.10
C ILE A 64 -9.37 7.20 -16.90
N PRO A 65 -8.52 6.20 -17.15
CA PRO A 65 -8.92 4.98 -17.86
C PRO A 65 -10.14 4.32 -17.20
N ALA A 66 -10.97 3.66 -18.00
CA ALA A 66 -12.23 3.08 -17.51
C ALA A 66 -11.99 1.98 -16.45
N ASP A 67 -10.83 1.36 -16.47
CA ASP A 67 -10.43 0.26 -15.58
C ASP A 67 -9.53 0.73 -14.41
N ARG A 68 -9.47 2.03 -14.15
CA ARG A 68 -8.71 2.64 -13.05
C ARG A 68 -9.61 3.51 -12.18
N ALA A 69 -9.30 3.56 -10.88
CA ALA A 69 -9.91 4.49 -9.92
C ALA A 69 -9.32 5.90 -10.02
N GLY A 70 -8.10 6.01 -10.51
CA GLY A 70 -7.36 7.24 -10.74
C GLY A 70 -6.22 7.04 -11.72
N ILE A 71 -5.50 8.12 -11.99
CA ILE A 71 -4.26 8.12 -12.76
C ILE A 71 -3.31 9.17 -12.19
N ASP A 72 -2.08 8.76 -11.94
CA ASP A 72 -0.97 9.55 -11.45
C ASP A 72 0.35 9.03 -12.03
N VAL A 73 1.47 9.54 -11.57
CA VAL A 73 2.80 9.13 -12.02
C VAL A 73 3.12 7.70 -11.55
N PHE A 74 2.74 7.34 -10.30
CA PHE A 74 2.96 5.99 -9.75
C PHE A 74 2.15 4.95 -10.52
N THR A 75 0.89 5.23 -10.82
CA THR A 75 0.01 4.35 -11.61
C THR A 75 0.59 4.09 -13.00
N ARG A 76 1.06 5.13 -13.68
CA ARG A 76 1.67 4.99 -15.02
C ARG A 76 2.94 4.15 -15.00
N LEU A 77 3.80 4.36 -14.02
CA LEU A 77 5.02 3.56 -13.87
C LEU A 77 4.70 2.11 -13.45
N SER A 78 3.66 1.91 -12.63
CA SER A 78 3.15 0.58 -12.26
C SER A 78 2.58 -0.16 -13.46
N ASP A 79 1.90 0.53 -14.37
CA ASP A 79 1.41 -0.05 -15.63
C ASP A 79 2.58 -0.50 -16.52
N LEU A 80 3.65 0.31 -16.63
CA LEU A 80 4.87 -0.07 -17.35
C LEU A 80 5.55 -1.29 -16.69
N SER A 81 5.69 -1.29 -15.37
CA SER A 81 6.26 -2.42 -14.64
C SER A 81 5.43 -3.70 -14.82
N SER A 82 4.11 -3.58 -14.78
CA SER A 82 3.19 -4.70 -15.03
C SER A 82 3.31 -5.23 -16.45
N GLN A 83 3.43 -4.36 -17.47
CA GLN A 83 3.64 -4.77 -18.85
C GLN A 83 4.98 -5.50 -19.03
N ARG A 84 6.06 -4.96 -18.46
CA ARG A 84 7.38 -5.61 -18.47
C ARG A 84 7.35 -6.98 -17.80
N THR A 85 6.67 -7.08 -16.65
CA THR A 85 6.47 -8.35 -15.92
C THR A 85 5.67 -9.34 -16.76
N ALA A 86 4.61 -8.91 -17.44
CA ALA A 86 3.83 -9.76 -18.33
C ALA A 86 4.67 -10.29 -19.50
N ASP A 87 5.52 -9.46 -20.07
CA ASP A 87 6.40 -9.86 -21.18
C ASP A 87 7.45 -10.88 -20.72
N LEU A 88 8.03 -10.69 -19.53
CA LEU A 88 8.90 -11.69 -18.89
C LEU A 88 8.17 -13.04 -18.66
N ILE A 89 6.96 -13.02 -18.13
CA ILE A 89 6.16 -14.24 -17.90
C ILE A 89 5.86 -14.96 -19.22
N LYS A 90 5.54 -14.25 -20.30
CA LYS A 90 5.32 -14.82 -21.63
C LYS A 90 6.60 -15.46 -22.19
N GLU A 91 7.75 -14.77 -22.04
CA GLU A 91 9.07 -15.34 -22.44
C GLU A 91 9.33 -16.64 -21.65
N LEU A 92 9.07 -16.65 -20.33
CA LEU A 92 9.22 -17.85 -19.51
C LEU A 92 8.28 -18.98 -19.93
N ALA A 93 7.02 -18.68 -20.24
CA ALA A 93 6.04 -19.67 -20.68
C ALA A 93 6.45 -20.35 -22.01
N THR A 94 7.12 -19.62 -22.90
CA THR A 94 7.62 -20.15 -24.19
C THR A 94 8.94 -20.89 -24.08
N SER A 95 9.81 -20.52 -23.12
CA SER A 95 11.14 -21.13 -22.91
C SER A 95 11.07 -22.50 -22.23
N ASN A 96 9.90 -22.90 -21.73
CA ASN A 96 9.67 -24.16 -21.02
C ASN A 96 10.71 -24.45 -19.92
N PRO A 97 10.76 -23.66 -18.84
CA PRO A 97 11.74 -23.83 -17.78
C PRO A 97 11.72 -25.23 -17.16
N PRO A 98 12.83 -25.68 -16.53
CA PRO A 98 12.90 -27.00 -15.90
C PRO A 98 11.76 -27.24 -14.91
N ALA A 99 11.21 -28.46 -14.90
CA ALA A 99 10.15 -28.84 -13.96
C ALA A 99 10.59 -28.59 -12.51
N GLY A 100 9.68 -28.02 -11.69
CA GLY A 100 9.94 -27.69 -10.28
C GLY A 100 10.76 -26.43 -10.04
N SER A 101 11.34 -25.79 -11.08
CA SER A 101 12.01 -24.50 -10.92
C SER A 101 11.01 -23.37 -10.59
N ASN A 102 11.47 -22.32 -9.90
CA ASN A 102 10.64 -21.16 -9.59
C ASN A 102 10.08 -20.50 -10.86
N LEU A 103 10.85 -20.43 -11.93
CA LEU A 103 10.41 -19.88 -13.22
C LEU A 103 9.32 -20.76 -13.86
N ARG A 104 9.37 -22.09 -13.68
CA ARG A 104 8.30 -22.97 -14.10
C ARG A 104 7.04 -22.76 -13.29
N LYS A 105 7.15 -22.58 -11.97
CA LYS A 105 5.99 -22.23 -11.09
C LYS A 105 5.32 -20.93 -11.51
N VAL A 106 6.11 -19.90 -11.88
CA VAL A 106 5.60 -18.64 -12.42
C VAL A 106 4.74 -18.86 -13.67
N ALA A 107 5.29 -19.61 -14.66
CA ALA A 107 4.56 -19.91 -15.90
C ALA A 107 3.28 -20.71 -15.65
N ASP A 108 3.35 -21.75 -14.83
CA ASP A 108 2.22 -22.63 -14.52
C ASP A 108 1.12 -21.90 -13.72
N LEU A 109 1.48 -21.02 -12.78
CA LEU A 109 0.53 -20.20 -12.02
C LEU A 109 -0.20 -19.22 -12.94
N PHE A 110 0.54 -18.47 -13.75
CA PHE A 110 -0.03 -17.52 -14.71
C PHE A 110 -0.96 -18.20 -15.70
N ASN A 111 -0.52 -19.29 -16.34
CA ASN A 111 -1.32 -20.04 -17.31
C ASN A 111 -2.58 -20.62 -16.66
N SER A 112 -2.48 -21.12 -15.41
CA SER A 112 -3.64 -21.61 -14.67
C SER A 112 -4.67 -20.50 -14.40
N TYR A 113 -4.21 -19.27 -14.15
CA TYR A 113 -5.08 -18.11 -13.98
C TYR A 113 -5.73 -17.67 -15.30
N MET A 114 -4.97 -17.73 -16.41
CA MET A 114 -5.46 -17.32 -17.73
C MET A 114 -6.49 -18.28 -18.34
N ASP A 115 -6.55 -19.54 -17.90
CA ASP A 115 -7.46 -20.57 -18.43
C ASP A 115 -8.88 -20.42 -17.85
N GLU A 116 -9.63 -19.42 -18.35
CA GLU A 116 -11.02 -19.19 -17.95
C GLU A 116 -11.92 -20.40 -18.25
N ALA A 117 -11.67 -21.11 -19.36
CA ALA A 117 -12.48 -22.27 -19.74
C ALA A 117 -12.37 -23.40 -18.72
N ALA A 118 -11.16 -23.68 -18.22
CA ALA A 118 -10.95 -24.67 -17.18
C ALA A 118 -11.57 -24.24 -15.83
N ILE A 119 -11.53 -22.96 -15.49
CA ILE A 119 -12.16 -22.41 -14.28
C ILE A 119 -13.68 -22.57 -14.36
N GLU A 120 -14.31 -22.17 -15.46
CA GLU A 120 -15.75 -22.34 -15.68
C GLU A 120 -16.16 -23.81 -15.63
N ALA A 121 -15.43 -24.71 -16.28
CA ALA A 121 -15.73 -26.12 -16.31
C ALA A 121 -15.69 -26.79 -14.93
N LYS A 122 -14.82 -26.30 -14.02
CA LYS A 122 -14.72 -26.80 -12.64
C LYS A 122 -15.85 -26.25 -11.73
N GLY A 123 -16.43 -25.11 -12.07
CA GLY A 123 -17.45 -24.48 -11.25
C GLY A 123 -16.98 -24.26 -9.82
N LEU A 124 -17.80 -24.64 -8.84
CA LEU A 124 -17.49 -24.56 -7.41
C LEU A 124 -16.83 -25.82 -6.83
N THR A 125 -16.55 -26.83 -7.67
CA THR A 125 -15.91 -28.07 -7.20
C THR A 125 -14.61 -27.84 -6.41
N PRO A 126 -13.72 -26.89 -6.81
CA PRO A 126 -12.47 -26.67 -6.09
C PRO A 126 -12.64 -26.18 -4.63
N VAL A 127 -13.70 -25.40 -4.36
CA VAL A 127 -13.96 -24.83 -3.02
C VAL A 127 -14.88 -25.72 -2.18
N LYS A 128 -15.45 -26.79 -2.78
CA LYS A 128 -16.49 -27.60 -2.11
C LYS A 128 -16.03 -28.21 -0.80
N SER A 129 -14.83 -28.76 -0.72
CA SER A 129 -14.32 -29.37 0.51
C SER A 129 -14.23 -28.39 1.66
N ASN A 130 -13.88 -27.14 1.38
CA ASN A 130 -13.83 -26.07 2.39
C ASN A 130 -15.23 -25.68 2.86
N LEU A 131 -16.20 -25.58 1.92
CA LEU A 131 -17.62 -25.32 2.25
C LEU A 131 -18.21 -26.46 3.08
N ASP A 132 -17.92 -27.71 2.73
CA ASP A 132 -18.36 -28.89 3.49
C ASP A 132 -17.77 -28.90 4.92
N ALA A 133 -16.50 -28.50 5.08
CA ALA A 133 -15.86 -28.39 6.39
C ALA A 133 -16.54 -27.30 7.26
N ILE A 134 -16.86 -26.14 6.69
CA ILE A 134 -17.62 -25.09 7.38
C ILE A 134 -19.02 -25.59 7.78
N ALA A 135 -19.71 -26.27 6.87
CA ALA A 135 -21.05 -26.82 7.12
C ALA A 135 -21.05 -27.86 8.28
N ALA A 136 -19.95 -28.61 8.44
CA ALA A 136 -19.77 -29.62 9.48
C ALA A 136 -19.52 -29.04 10.89
N ILE A 137 -19.27 -27.75 11.04
CA ILE A 137 -19.09 -27.10 12.35
C ILE A 137 -20.43 -27.17 13.12
N HIS A 138 -20.42 -27.74 14.33
CA HIS A 138 -21.66 -27.93 15.13
C HIS A 138 -21.56 -27.40 16.56
N ASP A 139 -20.41 -26.90 16.96
CA ASP A 139 -20.25 -26.21 18.27
C ASP A 139 -19.21 -25.08 18.23
N LYS A 140 -19.15 -24.29 19.27
CA LYS A 140 -18.24 -23.14 19.39
C LYS A 140 -16.78 -23.53 19.52
N LYS A 141 -16.47 -24.74 19.98
CA LYS A 141 -15.11 -25.25 20.09
C LYS A 141 -14.56 -25.56 18.69
N GLN A 142 -15.34 -26.21 17.84
CA GLN A 142 -14.99 -26.44 16.45
C GLN A 142 -14.93 -25.13 15.66
N LEU A 143 -15.81 -24.17 15.95
CA LEU A 143 -15.73 -22.84 15.39
C LEU A 143 -14.40 -22.17 15.76
N ALA A 144 -13.97 -22.23 17.00
CA ALA A 144 -12.70 -21.66 17.44
C ALA A 144 -11.51 -22.28 16.67
N HIS A 145 -11.54 -23.60 16.50
CA HIS A 145 -10.53 -24.30 15.68
C HIS A 145 -10.51 -23.83 14.23
N ALA A 146 -11.66 -23.76 13.58
CA ALA A 146 -11.79 -23.31 12.20
C ALA A 146 -11.37 -21.84 12.02
N LEU A 147 -11.70 -20.95 12.95
CA LEU A 147 -11.22 -19.57 12.96
C LEU A 147 -9.68 -19.50 13.06
N GLY A 148 -9.08 -20.41 13.85
CA GLY A 148 -7.62 -20.54 13.92
C GLY A 148 -7.01 -21.04 12.61
N GLU A 149 -7.61 -22.04 11.96
CA GLU A 149 -7.14 -22.55 10.64
C GLU A 149 -7.20 -21.49 9.54
N MET A 150 -8.07 -20.49 9.66
CA MET A 150 -8.19 -19.38 8.73
C MET A 150 -7.22 -18.24 8.99
N LEU A 151 -6.52 -18.22 10.12
CA LEU A 151 -5.52 -17.17 10.40
C LEU A 151 -4.46 -17.14 9.27
N ARG A 152 -4.16 -15.95 8.79
CA ARG A 152 -3.12 -15.71 7.78
C ARG A 152 -2.16 -14.63 8.25
N ALA A 153 -0.95 -14.64 7.69
CA ALA A 153 0.01 -13.56 7.87
C ALA A 153 -0.22 -12.50 6.77
N ASP A 154 -1.36 -11.84 6.86
CA ASP A 154 -1.96 -10.99 5.84
C ASP A 154 -2.10 -9.52 6.26
N VAL A 155 -1.57 -9.16 7.42
CA VAL A 155 -1.49 -7.78 7.92
C VAL A 155 -0.04 -7.36 8.10
N ASP A 156 0.23 -6.07 7.97
CA ASP A 156 1.55 -5.45 8.12
C ASP A 156 1.38 -4.00 8.54
N ALA A 157 1.40 -3.76 9.83
CA ALA A 157 1.00 -2.49 10.42
C ALA A 157 1.96 -1.32 10.13
N LEU A 158 3.25 -1.60 9.97
CA LEU A 158 4.28 -0.55 9.91
C LEU A 158 5.00 -0.45 8.57
N ASN A 159 5.05 -1.53 7.77
CA ASN A 159 5.77 -1.47 6.50
C ASN A 159 4.87 -1.07 5.33
N ASN A 160 3.58 -1.43 5.38
CA ASN A 160 2.60 -1.11 4.34
C ASN A 160 1.31 -0.51 4.92
N THR A 161 1.29 -0.17 6.22
CA THR A 161 0.10 0.34 6.94
C THR A 161 -1.17 -0.47 6.71
N ASN A 162 -1.02 -1.77 6.49
CA ASN A 162 -2.13 -2.68 6.24
C ASN A 162 -2.68 -3.25 7.54
N TYR A 163 -3.73 -2.64 8.07
CA TYR A 163 -4.46 -3.10 9.26
C TYR A 163 -5.68 -3.97 8.92
N HIS A 164 -5.98 -4.18 7.64
CA HIS A 164 -7.20 -4.86 7.22
C HIS A 164 -6.95 -6.34 6.92
N THR A 165 -7.77 -7.20 7.51
CA THR A 165 -7.93 -8.60 7.12
C THR A 165 -9.41 -9.00 7.16
N ALA A 166 -9.82 -9.85 6.22
CA ALA A 166 -11.14 -10.46 6.23
C ALA A 166 -11.25 -11.65 7.21
N ASN A 167 -10.13 -12.18 7.72
CA ASN A 167 -10.11 -13.16 8.80
C ASN A 167 -10.43 -12.49 10.14
N LEU A 168 -10.98 -13.24 11.12
CA LEU A 168 -11.38 -12.64 12.40
C LEU A 168 -10.21 -11.93 13.10
N PHE A 169 -9.01 -12.48 12.98
CA PHE A 169 -7.76 -11.85 13.39
C PHE A 169 -6.73 -11.98 12.30
N GLY A 170 -5.82 -10.99 12.23
CA GLY A 170 -4.63 -11.00 11.38
C GLY A 170 -3.38 -11.36 12.18
N LEU A 171 -2.42 -12.03 11.53
CA LEU A 171 -1.09 -12.26 12.07
C LEU A 171 -0.08 -11.43 11.30
N TRP A 172 0.81 -10.76 12.03
CA TRP A 172 2.03 -10.17 11.51
C TRP A 172 3.23 -10.77 12.24
N VAL A 173 4.27 -11.15 11.52
CA VAL A 173 5.51 -11.67 12.10
C VAL A 173 6.64 -10.69 11.77
N ALA A 174 7.07 -9.96 12.78
CA ALA A 174 8.02 -8.86 12.64
C ALA A 174 8.99 -8.83 13.83
N PRO A 175 10.08 -8.01 13.79
CA PRO A 175 10.93 -7.78 14.95
C PRO A 175 10.10 -7.33 16.15
N GLY A 176 10.40 -7.84 17.35
CA GLY A 176 9.60 -7.56 18.55
C GLY A 176 9.81 -6.13 19.05
N PHE A 177 8.76 -5.45 19.51
CA PHE A 177 8.82 -4.09 20.06
C PHE A 177 9.81 -3.96 21.25
N ASN A 178 9.91 -5.00 22.06
CA ASN A 178 10.76 -5.02 23.24
C ASN A 178 12.05 -5.83 23.01
N ASP A 179 12.05 -6.73 22.06
CA ASP A 179 13.19 -7.56 21.63
C ASP A 179 13.27 -7.55 20.10
N SER A 180 13.89 -6.51 19.56
CA SER A 180 14.01 -6.30 18.12
C SER A 180 15.03 -7.24 17.43
N ASP A 181 15.69 -8.10 18.17
CA ASP A 181 16.64 -9.07 17.63
C ASP A 181 15.96 -10.40 17.26
N HIS A 182 14.69 -10.64 17.69
CA HIS A 182 13.92 -11.83 17.37
C HIS A 182 12.56 -11.52 16.79
N TYR A 183 12.11 -12.37 15.84
CA TYR A 183 10.76 -12.27 15.26
C TYR A 183 9.69 -12.66 16.27
N THR A 184 8.69 -11.80 16.40
CA THR A 184 7.58 -11.88 17.37
C THR A 184 6.24 -11.90 16.62
N PRO A 185 5.22 -12.65 17.10
CA PRO A 185 3.89 -12.63 16.52
C PRO A 185 3.08 -11.43 17.05
N TYR A 186 2.56 -10.64 16.12
CA TYR A 186 1.59 -9.59 16.37
C TYR A 186 0.21 -10.09 15.94
N LEU A 187 -0.79 -9.92 16.80
CA LEU A 187 -2.17 -10.23 16.49
C LEU A 187 -2.97 -8.93 16.38
N MET A 188 -3.75 -8.81 15.32
CA MET A 188 -4.51 -7.62 14.97
C MET A 188 -5.99 -7.93 14.75
N GLN A 189 -6.83 -6.93 15.00
CA GLN A 189 -8.28 -6.98 14.73
C GLN A 189 -8.56 -7.25 13.25
N GLY A 190 -9.68 -7.93 12.96
CA GLY A 190 -10.09 -8.26 11.60
C GLY A 190 -11.56 -8.62 11.50
N GLY A 191 -11.93 -9.40 10.49
CA GLY A 191 -13.30 -9.92 10.34
C GLY A 191 -14.26 -9.04 9.58
N LEU A 192 -13.78 -7.97 8.95
CA LEU A 192 -14.59 -7.10 8.11
C LEU A 192 -14.27 -7.34 6.64
N GLN A 193 -15.29 -7.38 5.80
CA GLN A 193 -15.10 -7.45 4.35
C GLN A 193 -14.97 -6.07 3.72
N LEU A 194 -15.68 -5.06 4.23
CA LEU A 194 -15.48 -3.66 3.83
C LEU A 194 -14.18 -3.10 4.43
N PRO A 195 -13.53 -2.12 3.79
CA PRO A 195 -12.15 -1.72 4.11
C PRO A 195 -11.91 -1.22 5.53
N ASP A 196 -12.91 -0.62 6.18
CA ASP A 196 -12.78 -0.04 7.51
C ASP A 196 -14.10 -0.10 8.30
N ARG A 197 -13.99 0.00 9.63
CA ARG A 197 -15.14 0.05 10.54
C ARG A 197 -16.14 1.17 10.22
N GLU A 198 -15.68 2.28 9.69
CA GLU A 198 -16.52 3.44 9.36
C GLU A 198 -17.57 3.11 8.29
N TYR A 199 -17.30 2.19 7.41
CA TYR A 199 -18.30 1.69 6.44
C TYR A 199 -19.53 1.07 7.11
N TYR A 200 -19.38 0.52 8.33
CA TYR A 200 -20.47 -0.11 9.10
C TYR A 200 -21.08 0.83 10.12
N THR A 201 -20.34 1.77 10.68
CA THR A 201 -20.72 2.54 11.88
C THR A 201 -21.03 4.01 11.61
N SER A 202 -20.47 4.60 10.56
CA SER A 202 -20.68 6.02 10.26
C SER A 202 -22.12 6.32 9.81
N ASN A 203 -22.63 7.47 10.22
CA ASN A 203 -23.95 7.99 9.84
C ASN A 203 -23.91 8.91 8.62
N SER A 204 -22.75 9.07 7.95
CA SER A 204 -22.66 9.85 6.73
C SER A 204 -23.54 9.24 5.62
N GLU A 205 -24.12 10.08 4.76
CA GLU A 205 -24.98 9.64 3.68
C GLU A 205 -24.24 8.69 2.71
N SER A 206 -22.97 8.96 2.42
CA SER A 206 -22.14 8.12 1.57
C SER A 206 -21.97 6.71 2.14
N MET A 207 -21.69 6.58 3.44
CA MET A 207 -21.55 5.27 4.09
C MET A 207 -22.87 4.52 4.21
N GLN A 208 -23.98 5.22 4.46
CA GLN A 208 -25.31 4.62 4.42
C GLN A 208 -25.62 4.06 3.03
N ASN A 209 -25.28 4.82 1.98
CA ASN A 209 -25.47 4.39 0.57
C ASN A 209 -24.66 3.10 0.26
N ILE A 210 -23.42 3.02 0.70
CA ILE A 210 -22.62 1.79 0.52
C ILE A 210 -23.26 0.61 1.27
N ARG A 211 -23.68 0.78 2.51
CA ARG A 211 -24.35 -0.29 3.29
C ARG A 211 -25.63 -0.81 2.63
N THR A 212 -26.44 0.08 2.04
CA THR A 212 -27.67 -0.35 1.34
C THR A 212 -27.39 -1.23 0.13
N LYS A 213 -26.19 -1.14 -0.47
CA LYS A 213 -25.77 -1.95 -1.61
C LYS A 213 -24.97 -3.19 -1.17
N TYR A 214 -24.36 -3.15 0.00
CA TYR A 214 -23.51 -4.25 0.48
C TYR A 214 -24.28 -5.52 0.79
N GLN A 215 -25.38 -5.45 1.54
CA GLN A 215 -26.19 -6.64 1.84
C GLN A 215 -26.76 -7.32 0.58
N PRO A 216 -27.29 -6.61 -0.43
CA PRO A 216 -27.63 -7.22 -1.73
C PRO A 216 -26.45 -7.88 -2.43
N HIS A 217 -25.25 -7.31 -2.37
CA HIS A 217 -24.03 -7.92 -2.90
C HIS A 217 -23.72 -9.26 -2.20
N VAL A 218 -23.72 -9.29 -0.87
CA VAL A 218 -23.51 -10.52 -0.08
C VAL A 218 -24.53 -11.60 -0.49
N ALA A 219 -25.81 -11.21 -0.63
CA ALA A 219 -26.86 -12.13 -1.08
C ALA A 219 -26.62 -12.64 -2.50
N ALA A 220 -26.18 -11.78 -3.42
CA ALA A 220 -25.88 -12.15 -4.80
C ALA A 220 -24.72 -13.16 -4.88
N MET A 221 -23.64 -12.94 -4.13
CA MET A 221 -22.52 -13.87 -4.04
C MET A 221 -22.94 -15.24 -3.53
N LEU A 222 -23.76 -15.29 -2.48
CA LEU A 222 -24.28 -16.54 -1.92
C LEU A 222 -25.24 -17.26 -2.89
N LYS A 223 -26.10 -16.52 -3.63
CA LYS A 223 -26.96 -17.08 -4.68
C LYS A 223 -26.15 -17.71 -5.80
N LEU A 224 -25.11 -17.01 -6.26
CA LEU A 224 -24.17 -17.53 -7.27
C LEU A 224 -23.42 -18.78 -6.79
N ALA A 225 -23.21 -18.89 -5.49
CA ALA A 225 -22.63 -20.07 -4.86
C ALA A 225 -23.67 -21.20 -4.58
N GLY A 226 -24.94 -21.01 -4.95
CA GLY A 226 -25.98 -22.04 -4.88
C GLY A 226 -26.80 -22.08 -3.58
N PHE A 227 -26.70 -21.07 -2.72
CA PHE A 227 -27.50 -21.00 -1.48
C PHE A 227 -28.89 -20.42 -1.76
N SER A 228 -29.94 -21.17 -1.44
CA SER A 228 -31.32 -20.76 -1.67
C SER A 228 -31.85 -19.74 -0.66
N ASP A 229 -31.30 -19.70 0.57
CA ASP A 229 -31.65 -18.81 1.64
C ASP A 229 -30.68 -17.60 1.78
N ALA A 230 -30.10 -17.20 0.63
CA ALA A 230 -29.02 -16.21 0.57
C ALA A 230 -29.37 -14.85 1.18
N ASP A 231 -30.59 -14.37 1.03
CA ASP A 231 -31.01 -13.08 1.60
C ASP A 231 -31.02 -13.12 3.13
N ALA A 232 -31.47 -14.23 3.74
CA ALA A 232 -31.45 -14.40 5.19
C ALA A 232 -30.03 -14.56 5.73
N ARG A 233 -29.14 -15.26 5.00
CA ARG A 233 -27.72 -15.39 5.33
C ARG A 233 -27.01 -14.04 5.25
N ALA A 234 -27.25 -13.28 4.19
CA ALA A 234 -26.67 -11.96 4.01
C ALA A 234 -27.01 -11.00 5.15
N ALA A 235 -28.27 -11.04 5.63
CA ALA A 235 -28.68 -10.23 6.76
C ALA A 235 -27.89 -10.60 8.04
N ARG A 236 -27.73 -11.91 8.33
CA ARG A 236 -26.94 -12.37 9.49
C ARG A 236 -25.45 -12.01 9.39
N ILE A 237 -24.88 -12.07 8.18
CA ILE A 237 -23.48 -11.71 7.93
C ILE A 237 -23.26 -10.23 8.19
N VAL A 238 -24.06 -9.34 7.59
CA VAL A 238 -23.94 -7.90 7.76
C VAL A 238 -24.19 -7.45 9.20
N GLU A 239 -25.12 -8.10 9.89
CA GLU A 239 -25.34 -7.88 11.33
C GLU A 239 -24.10 -8.26 12.14
N LEU A 240 -23.49 -9.42 11.89
CA LEU A 240 -22.30 -9.89 12.57
C LEU A 240 -21.08 -8.97 12.29
N GLU A 241 -20.83 -8.63 11.04
CA GLU A 241 -19.75 -7.70 10.66
C GLU A 241 -19.94 -6.31 11.29
N THR A 242 -21.19 -5.82 11.35
CA THR A 242 -21.52 -4.57 12.05
C THR A 242 -21.21 -4.65 13.55
N ALA A 243 -21.47 -5.80 14.17
CA ALA A 243 -21.13 -6.02 15.58
C ALA A 243 -19.61 -6.09 15.77
N ILE A 244 -18.86 -6.74 14.88
CA ILE A 244 -17.39 -6.78 14.86
C ILE A 244 -16.84 -5.35 14.69
N ALA A 245 -17.31 -4.59 13.70
CA ALA A 245 -16.85 -3.22 13.42
C ALA A 245 -16.97 -2.28 14.63
N LYS A 246 -18.00 -2.47 15.48
CA LYS A 246 -18.18 -1.69 16.71
C LYS A 246 -17.11 -1.98 17.76
N THR A 247 -16.40 -3.09 17.67
CA THR A 247 -15.29 -3.44 18.59
C THR A 247 -13.96 -2.88 18.16
N HIS A 248 -13.81 -2.56 16.87
CA HIS A 248 -12.57 -2.11 16.26
C HIS A 248 -12.14 -0.71 16.73
N ARG A 249 -10.84 -0.51 16.83
CA ARG A 249 -10.23 0.83 16.89
C ARG A 249 -10.35 1.53 15.53
N THR A 250 -10.34 2.85 15.53
CA THR A 250 -10.20 3.68 14.34
C THR A 250 -8.78 3.58 13.78
N LEU A 251 -8.59 3.99 12.52
CA LEU A 251 -7.27 4.04 11.89
C LEU A 251 -6.30 4.92 12.72
N ALA A 252 -6.71 6.14 13.06
CA ALA A 252 -5.90 7.05 13.87
C ALA A 252 -5.53 6.51 15.27
N GLU A 253 -6.34 5.62 15.85
CA GLU A 253 -5.99 4.95 17.10
C GLU A 253 -5.01 3.80 16.89
N ASN A 254 -4.97 3.21 15.69
CA ASN A 254 -4.06 2.11 15.34
C ASN A 254 -2.61 2.58 15.15
N GLU A 255 -2.40 3.85 14.75
CA GLU A 255 -1.08 4.46 14.58
C GLU A 255 -0.39 4.79 15.92
N ASP A 256 -1.08 4.68 17.06
CA ASP A 256 -0.48 4.88 18.38
C ASP A 256 0.31 3.63 18.82
N ILE A 257 1.59 3.60 18.49
CA ILE A 257 2.51 2.48 18.76
C ILE A 257 2.62 2.17 20.25
N GLN A 258 2.53 3.19 21.13
CA GLN A 258 2.60 2.97 22.58
C GLN A 258 1.38 2.17 23.06
N LYS A 259 0.21 2.41 22.49
CA LYS A 259 -1.01 1.65 22.79
C LYS A 259 -1.07 0.28 22.12
N ALA A 260 -0.26 0.07 21.07
CA ALA A 260 -0.16 -1.20 20.34
C ALA A 260 0.76 -2.22 21.06
N ASN A 261 1.68 -1.76 21.92
CA ASN A 261 2.66 -2.62 22.60
C ASN A 261 2.05 -3.35 23.82
N ASN A 262 1.13 -4.30 23.57
CA ASN A 262 0.50 -5.09 24.64
C ASN A 262 0.96 -6.54 24.55
N THR A 263 1.95 -6.92 25.34
CA THR A 263 2.37 -8.31 25.41
C THR A 263 1.38 -9.14 26.24
N TRP A 264 0.83 -10.18 25.61
CA TRP A 264 -0.03 -11.17 26.27
C TRP A 264 0.65 -12.54 26.20
N ARG A 265 0.66 -13.25 27.35
CA ARG A 265 1.02 -14.67 27.33
C ARG A 265 -0.17 -15.47 26.80
N ARG A 266 0.09 -16.55 26.06
CA ARG A 266 -0.96 -17.43 25.52
C ARG A 266 -2.00 -17.83 26.59
N ALA A 267 -1.55 -18.20 27.78
CA ALA A 267 -2.43 -18.57 28.89
C ALA A 267 -3.32 -17.42 29.40
N GLU A 268 -3.03 -16.17 29.08
CA GLU A 268 -3.81 -15.00 29.54
C GLU A 268 -4.99 -14.67 28.64
N PHE A 269 -5.03 -15.20 27.41
CA PHE A 269 -6.10 -14.89 26.45
C PHE A 269 -7.47 -15.25 26.97
N ALA A 270 -7.63 -16.41 27.61
CA ALA A 270 -8.90 -16.85 28.21
C ALA A 270 -9.44 -15.88 29.28
N THR A 271 -8.55 -15.17 29.97
CA THR A 271 -8.93 -14.20 31.01
C THR A 271 -9.08 -12.78 30.42
N LYS A 272 -8.18 -12.37 29.53
CA LYS A 272 -8.14 -11.02 28.95
C LYS A 272 -9.18 -10.82 27.85
N ALA A 273 -9.50 -11.87 27.10
CA ALA A 273 -10.50 -11.89 26.02
C ALA A 273 -11.36 -13.16 26.12
N PRO A 274 -12.24 -13.27 27.15
CA PRO A 274 -13.05 -14.45 27.33
C PRO A 274 -14.09 -14.61 26.23
N GLY A 275 -14.32 -15.87 25.80
CA GLY A 275 -15.34 -16.21 24.80
C GLY A 275 -14.89 -17.24 23.77
N ILE A 276 -13.73 -17.08 23.17
CA ILE A 276 -13.14 -18.07 22.29
C ILE A 276 -12.48 -19.19 23.15
N ASP A 277 -12.60 -20.44 22.70
CA ASP A 277 -11.71 -21.52 23.14
C ASP A 277 -10.32 -21.26 22.52
N TRP A 278 -9.48 -20.50 23.24
CA TRP A 278 -8.18 -20.05 22.77
C TRP A 278 -7.20 -21.21 22.56
N ASP A 279 -7.32 -22.30 23.30
CA ASP A 279 -6.47 -23.47 23.08
C ASP A 279 -6.78 -24.15 21.76
N GLU A 280 -8.06 -24.29 21.40
CA GLU A 280 -8.47 -24.80 20.09
C GLU A 280 -8.18 -23.80 18.96
N TYR A 281 -8.33 -22.50 19.21
CA TYR A 281 -7.94 -21.46 18.24
C TYR A 281 -6.45 -21.54 17.90
N PHE A 282 -5.57 -21.52 18.90
CA PHE A 282 -4.13 -21.60 18.67
C PHE A 282 -3.69 -22.95 18.13
N LYS A 283 -4.43 -24.00 18.38
CA LYS A 283 -4.21 -25.32 17.78
C LYS A 283 -4.52 -25.30 16.28
N GLY A 284 -5.67 -24.75 15.88
CA GLY A 284 -6.05 -24.56 14.49
C GLY A 284 -5.05 -23.69 13.74
N ALA A 285 -4.58 -22.60 14.36
CA ALA A 285 -3.56 -21.71 13.85
C ALA A 285 -2.14 -22.32 13.81
N GLY A 286 -1.89 -23.49 14.42
CA GLY A 286 -0.54 -24.06 14.53
C GLY A 286 0.39 -23.29 15.48
N LEU A 287 -0.16 -22.44 16.35
CA LEU A 287 0.57 -21.56 17.27
C LEU A 287 0.58 -22.04 18.72
N SER A 288 0.22 -23.30 18.99
CA SER A 288 0.12 -23.86 20.37
C SER A 288 1.43 -23.80 21.16
N ARG A 289 2.57 -23.67 20.49
CA ARG A 289 3.91 -23.61 21.10
C ARG A 289 4.39 -22.18 21.31
N VAL A 290 3.66 -21.20 20.83
CA VAL A 290 4.02 -19.78 20.96
C VAL A 290 3.52 -19.28 22.33
N GLU A 291 4.43 -18.76 23.13
CA GLU A 291 4.12 -18.34 24.51
C GLU A 291 3.66 -16.88 24.62
N ASN A 292 4.23 -16.00 23.82
CA ASN A 292 3.99 -14.57 23.91
C ASN A 292 3.54 -14.00 22.55
N PHE A 293 2.59 -13.07 22.61
CA PHE A 293 2.05 -12.33 21.49
C PHE A 293 2.00 -10.84 21.80
N ILE A 294 2.20 -9.99 20.83
CA ILE A 294 1.82 -8.58 20.94
C ILE A 294 0.40 -8.46 20.36
N VAL A 295 -0.54 -8.03 21.20
CA VAL A 295 -1.93 -7.79 20.81
C VAL A 295 -2.10 -6.31 20.51
N TRP A 296 -2.27 -5.94 19.25
CA TRP A 296 -2.31 -4.55 18.82
C TRP A 296 -3.52 -3.80 19.36
N GLN A 297 -4.71 -4.42 19.31
CA GLN A 297 -5.99 -3.83 19.76
C GLN A 297 -6.67 -4.69 20.85
N PRO A 298 -6.23 -4.64 22.10
CA PRO A 298 -6.79 -5.47 23.18
C PRO A 298 -8.32 -5.42 23.33
N LYS A 299 -8.92 -4.24 23.12
CA LYS A 299 -10.39 -4.06 23.23
C LYS A 299 -11.14 -4.76 22.11
N ALA A 300 -10.60 -4.75 20.89
CA ALA A 300 -11.19 -5.47 19.77
C ALA A 300 -11.19 -6.98 20.05
N PHE A 301 -10.06 -7.52 20.50
CA PHE A 301 -9.96 -8.94 20.90
C PHE A 301 -10.98 -9.33 21.98
N GLN A 302 -11.22 -8.47 22.97
CA GLN A 302 -12.24 -8.69 23.99
C GLN A 302 -13.65 -8.72 23.36
N GLY A 303 -13.96 -7.75 22.52
CA GLY A 303 -15.27 -7.65 21.88
C GLY A 303 -15.54 -8.78 20.90
N GLU A 304 -14.61 -9.07 20.01
CA GLU A 304 -14.71 -10.14 19.03
C GLU A 304 -14.81 -11.53 19.68
N SER A 305 -14.00 -11.77 20.72
CA SER A 305 -14.09 -13.00 21.51
C SER A 305 -15.47 -13.17 22.18
N ALA A 306 -16.02 -12.09 22.73
CA ALA A 306 -17.39 -12.11 23.29
C ALA A 306 -18.45 -12.38 22.21
N LEU A 307 -18.28 -11.86 20.98
CA LEU A 307 -19.17 -12.13 19.86
C LEU A 307 -19.13 -13.61 19.43
N VAL A 308 -17.98 -14.27 19.51
CA VAL A 308 -17.88 -15.70 19.17
C VAL A 308 -18.82 -16.53 20.06
N VAL A 309 -19.00 -16.18 21.32
CA VAL A 309 -19.94 -16.86 22.20
C VAL A 309 -21.38 -16.39 21.99
N SER A 310 -21.60 -15.07 21.94
CA SER A 310 -22.94 -14.49 21.98
C SER A 310 -23.71 -14.58 20.67
N ALA A 311 -23.03 -14.49 19.54
CA ALA A 311 -23.69 -14.61 18.24
C ALA A 311 -24.03 -16.07 17.91
N PRO A 312 -25.15 -16.33 17.20
CA PRO A 312 -25.53 -17.67 16.78
C PRO A 312 -24.44 -18.37 15.98
N LEU A 313 -24.29 -19.69 16.15
CA LEU A 313 -23.31 -20.48 15.39
C LEU A 313 -23.54 -20.38 13.88
N GLU A 314 -24.79 -20.37 13.44
CA GLU A 314 -25.14 -20.25 12.03
C GLU A 314 -24.67 -18.92 11.41
N SER A 315 -24.70 -17.80 12.17
CA SER A 315 -24.16 -16.52 11.68
C SER A 315 -22.67 -16.61 11.38
N TRP A 316 -21.91 -17.32 12.21
CA TRP A 316 -20.47 -17.55 11.99
C TRP A 316 -20.21 -18.49 10.81
N LYS A 317 -21.02 -19.52 10.63
CA LYS A 317 -20.91 -20.42 9.47
C LYS A 317 -21.23 -19.69 8.16
N ASP A 318 -22.25 -18.83 8.18
CA ASP A 318 -22.59 -17.98 7.03
C ASP A 318 -21.47 -16.99 6.74
N TRP A 319 -20.89 -16.36 7.75
CA TRP A 319 -19.77 -15.44 7.65
C TRP A 319 -18.54 -16.15 7.06
N LEU A 320 -18.12 -17.30 7.61
CA LEU A 320 -17.02 -18.11 7.07
C LEU A 320 -17.26 -18.49 5.60
N THR A 321 -18.50 -18.89 5.26
CA THR A 321 -18.88 -19.26 3.90
C THR A 321 -18.74 -18.10 2.92
N PHE A 322 -19.26 -16.92 3.30
CA PHE A 322 -19.19 -15.73 2.46
C PHE A 322 -17.75 -15.25 2.27
N HIS A 323 -16.99 -15.12 3.37
CA HIS A 323 -15.60 -14.67 3.31
C HIS A 323 -14.72 -15.60 2.47
N LEU A 324 -14.93 -16.92 2.55
CA LEU A 324 -14.23 -17.88 1.71
C LEU A 324 -14.54 -17.68 0.21
N ILE A 325 -15.80 -17.50 -0.15
CA ILE A 325 -16.23 -17.29 -1.54
C ILE A 325 -15.70 -15.95 -2.06
N GLU A 326 -15.86 -14.90 -1.26
CA GLU A 326 -15.47 -13.54 -1.63
C GLU A 326 -13.96 -13.42 -1.86
N ALA A 327 -13.15 -13.97 -0.95
CA ALA A 327 -11.69 -13.97 -1.06
C ALA A 327 -11.19 -14.65 -2.34
N HIS A 328 -11.91 -15.69 -2.80
CA HIS A 328 -11.50 -16.47 -3.95
C HIS A 328 -12.32 -16.19 -5.23
N ALA A 329 -13.21 -15.20 -5.21
CA ALA A 329 -14.08 -14.88 -6.35
C ALA A 329 -13.32 -14.67 -7.67
N GLY A 330 -12.08 -14.15 -7.63
CA GLY A 330 -11.23 -13.90 -8.80
C GLY A 330 -10.73 -15.17 -9.51
N VAL A 331 -10.78 -16.33 -8.83
CA VAL A 331 -10.33 -17.65 -9.34
C VAL A 331 -11.42 -18.71 -9.33
N LEU A 332 -12.66 -18.28 -9.12
CA LEU A 332 -13.90 -19.04 -9.24
C LEU A 332 -14.64 -18.62 -10.53
N PRO A 333 -15.82 -19.22 -10.85
CA PRO A 333 -16.56 -18.89 -12.07
C PRO A 333 -16.76 -17.39 -12.26
N LYS A 334 -16.74 -16.97 -13.52
CA LYS A 334 -16.77 -15.55 -13.94
C LYS A 334 -17.89 -14.73 -13.32
N ALA A 335 -19.05 -15.35 -13.08
CA ALA A 335 -20.17 -14.67 -12.44
C ALA A 335 -19.84 -14.12 -11.05
N LEU A 336 -19.08 -14.88 -10.22
CA LEU A 336 -18.63 -14.44 -8.91
C LEU A 336 -17.61 -13.28 -9.01
N ALA A 337 -16.63 -13.40 -9.92
CA ALA A 337 -15.65 -12.33 -10.17
C ALA A 337 -16.32 -11.04 -10.67
N GLN A 338 -17.37 -11.16 -11.49
CA GLN A 338 -18.13 -10.02 -12.00
C GLN A 338 -18.98 -9.36 -10.91
N GLU A 339 -19.63 -10.14 -10.05
CA GLU A 339 -20.40 -9.62 -8.93
C GLU A 339 -19.51 -8.90 -7.92
N ARG A 340 -18.35 -9.51 -7.57
CA ARG A 340 -17.34 -8.85 -6.75
C ARG A 340 -16.90 -7.52 -7.34
N PHE A 341 -16.60 -7.47 -8.63
CA PHE A 341 -16.22 -6.25 -9.32
C PHE A 341 -17.36 -5.22 -9.35
N ALA A 342 -18.61 -5.67 -9.53
CA ALA A 342 -19.76 -4.77 -9.54
C ALA A 342 -19.90 -3.99 -8.22
N PHE A 343 -19.58 -4.63 -7.09
CA PHE A 343 -19.60 -3.94 -5.80
C PHE A 343 -18.27 -3.23 -5.50
N PHE A 344 -17.16 -3.95 -5.35
CA PHE A 344 -15.89 -3.37 -4.91
C PHE A 344 -15.24 -2.45 -5.95
N GLY A 345 -15.37 -2.80 -7.23
CA GLY A 345 -14.82 -1.97 -8.31
C GLY A 345 -15.71 -0.78 -8.64
N LYS A 346 -17.00 -1.02 -8.96
CA LYS A 346 -17.87 0.06 -9.45
C LYS A 346 -18.45 0.90 -8.32
N GLU A 347 -19.11 0.27 -7.35
CA GLU A 347 -19.81 1.01 -6.31
C GLU A 347 -18.86 1.62 -5.28
N LEU A 348 -17.85 0.88 -4.82
CA LEU A 348 -16.95 1.34 -3.78
C LEU A 348 -15.85 2.26 -4.33
N SER A 349 -15.22 1.90 -5.45
CA SER A 349 -14.04 2.60 -5.98
C SER A 349 -14.33 3.42 -7.25
N GLY A 350 -15.55 3.38 -7.79
CA GLY A 350 -15.96 4.15 -8.97
C GLY A 350 -15.35 3.67 -10.30
N VAL A 351 -14.66 2.53 -10.32
CA VAL A 351 -14.04 1.93 -11.51
C VAL A 351 -15.12 1.43 -12.47
N GLN A 352 -15.05 1.80 -13.75
CA GLN A 352 -16.10 1.50 -14.71
C GLN A 352 -15.95 0.13 -15.37
N GLN A 353 -14.72 -0.35 -15.53
CA GLN A 353 -14.37 -1.58 -16.20
C GLN A 353 -13.33 -2.36 -15.39
N GLN A 354 -13.44 -3.69 -15.38
CA GLN A 354 -12.42 -4.53 -14.75
C GLN A 354 -11.12 -4.50 -15.57
N ARG A 355 -9.97 -4.48 -14.89
CA ARG A 355 -8.66 -4.58 -15.56
C ARG A 355 -8.58 -5.81 -16.45
N PRO A 356 -7.81 -5.76 -17.55
CA PRO A 356 -7.56 -6.91 -18.40
C PRO A 356 -7.11 -8.13 -17.60
N ARG A 357 -7.54 -9.33 -18.03
CA ARG A 357 -7.21 -10.56 -17.28
C ARG A 357 -5.73 -10.79 -17.12
N TRP A 358 -4.92 -10.47 -18.13
CA TRP A 358 -3.48 -10.63 -18.06
C TRP A 358 -2.85 -9.76 -16.94
N GLU A 359 -3.31 -8.52 -16.73
CA GLU A 359 -2.83 -7.67 -15.63
C GLU A 359 -3.17 -8.27 -14.26
N ARG A 360 -4.40 -8.79 -14.13
CA ARG A 360 -4.82 -9.51 -12.92
C ARG A 360 -4.00 -10.78 -12.70
N GLY A 361 -3.62 -11.47 -13.78
CA GLY A 361 -2.71 -12.63 -13.75
C GLY A 361 -1.30 -12.24 -13.29
N VAL A 362 -0.77 -11.11 -13.75
CA VAL A 362 0.49 -10.54 -13.26
C VAL A 362 0.40 -10.24 -11.76
N SER A 363 -0.71 -9.65 -11.30
CA SER A 363 -0.91 -9.36 -9.87
C SER A 363 -0.92 -10.65 -9.04
N VAL A 364 -1.54 -11.72 -9.53
CA VAL A 364 -1.50 -13.04 -8.87
C VAL A 364 -0.07 -13.57 -8.79
N VAL A 365 0.69 -13.52 -9.89
CA VAL A 365 2.11 -13.97 -9.88
C VAL A 365 2.94 -13.13 -8.91
N ASN A 366 2.78 -11.82 -8.89
CA ASN A 366 3.49 -10.93 -7.97
C ASN A 366 3.16 -11.23 -6.51
N GLY A 367 1.91 -11.57 -6.20
CA GLY A 367 1.51 -11.90 -4.84
C GLY A 367 2.09 -13.23 -4.32
N TYR A 368 2.30 -14.22 -5.18
CA TYR A 368 2.70 -15.57 -4.75
C TYR A 368 4.12 -15.96 -5.15
N LEU A 369 4.69 -15.39 -6.20
CA LEU A 369 6.00 -15.72 -6.75
C LEU A 369 6.77 -14.44 -7.15
N GLY A 370 6.51 -13.33 -6.45
CA GLY A 370 7.01 -12.01 -6.79
C GLY A 370 8.53 -11.94 -6.88
N ASP A 371 9.26 -12.52 -5.95
CA ASP A 371 10.73 -12.56 -6.00
C ASP A 371 11.27 -13.42 -7.13
N ALA A 372 10.57 -14.50 -7.48
CA ALA A 372 11.00 -15.36 -8.58
C ALA A 372 10.99 -14.62 -9.93
N VAL A 373 9.98 -13.79 -10.18
CA VAL A 373 9.93 -12.94 -11.37
C VAL A 373 10.73 -11.66 -11.18
N GLY A 374 10.82 -11.14 -9.96
CA GLY A 374 11.58 -9.96 -9.58
C GLY A 374 13.08 -10.09 -9.83
N GLN A 375 13.62 -11.28 -9.63
CA GLN A 375 15.03 -11.58 -9.94
C GLN A 375 15.32 -11.37 -11.44
N VAL A 376 14.44 -11.87 -12.31
CA VAL A 376 14.57 -11.71 -13.76
C VAL A 376 14.32 -10.25 -14.17
N TYR A 377 13.34 -9.60 -13.53
CA TYR A 377 13.04 -8.19 -13.75
C TYR A 377 14.25 -7.30 -13.44
N ALA A 378 14.86 -7.46 -12.27
CA ALA A 378 16.03 -6.69 -11.86
C ALA A 378 17.21 -6.89 -12.80
N GLN A 379 17.49 -8.12 -13.21
CA GLN A 379 18.56 -8.43 -14.16
C GLN A 379 18.37 -7.75 -15.52
N LYS A 380 17.12 -7.64 -16.00
CA LYS A 380 16.80 -7.09 -17.31
C LYS A 380 16.67 -5.56 -17.33
N TYR A 381 16.11 -4.98 -16.26
CA TYR A 381 15.66 -3.58 -16.26
C TYR A 381 16.37 -2.67 -15.26
N PHE A 382 17.28 -3.19 -14.44
CA PHE A 382 18.00 -2.38 -13.46
C PHE A 382 19.51 -2.71 -13.47
N PRO A 383 20.30 -2.04 -14.32
CA PRO A 383 21.72 -2.29 -14.44
C PRO A 383 22.49 -1.85 -13.19
N PRO A 384 23.67 -2.46 -12.90
CA PRO A 384 24.48 -2.16 -11.72
C PRO A 384 24.85 -0.66 -11.59
N GLU A 385 25.09 0.01 -12.70
CA GLU A 385 25.46 1.44 -12.72
C GLU A 385 24.31 2.33 -12.19
N ALA A 386 23.05 1.97 -12.47
CA ALA A 386 21.89 2.67 -11.92
C ALA A 386 21.81 2.49 -10.40
N LYS A 387 22.14 1.29 -9.91
CA LYS A 387 22.22 1.01 -8.47
C LYS A 387 23.26 1.87 -7.77
N GLU A 388 24.48 1.95 -8.32
CA GLU A 388 25.57 2.75 -7.75
C GLU A 388 25.22 4.25 -7.68
N LYS A 389 24.64 4.81 -8.74
CA LYS A 389 24.22 6.22 -8.77
C LYS A 389 23.10 6.50 -7.74
N ALA A 390 22.13 5.62 -7.64
CA ALA A 390 21.06 5.76 -6.63
C ALA A 390 21.61 5.65 -5.20
N GLN A 391 22.56 4.74 -4.95
CA GLN A 391 23.24 4.62 -3.65
C GLN A 391 24.00 5.90 -3.29
N ALA A 392 24.68 6.54 -4.24
CA ALA A 392 25.38 7.79 -4.01
C ALA A 392 24.40 8.91 -3.61
N MET A 393 23.28 9.06 -4.31
CA MET A 393 22.24 10.05 -3.97
C MET A 393 21.65 9.81 -2.57
N VAL A 394 21.36 8.56 -2.21
CA VAL A 394 20.89 8.23 -0.85
C VAL A 394 21.89 8.64 0.21
N ALA A 395 23.18 8.38 0.00
CA ALA A 395 24.24 8.79 0.95
C ALA A 395 24.30 10.32 1.12
N GLU A 396 24.14 11.07 0.03
CA GLU A 396 24.11 12.54 0.05
C GLU A 396 22.89 13.07 0.82
N LEU A 397 21.72 12.45 0.65
CA LEU A 397 20.49 12.82 1.35
C LEU A 397 20.54 12.48 2.86
N ILE A 398 21.10 11.34 3.24
CA ILE A 398 21.37 11.01 4.65
C ILE A 398 22.33 12.04 5.26
N ALA A 399 23.35 12.46 4.53
CA ALA A 399 24.28 13.49 5.01
C ALA A 399 23.60 14.87 5.14
N ALA A 400 22.69 15.22 4.23
CA ALA A 400 21.90 16.45 4.33
C ALA A 400 20.96 16.40 5.55
N PHE A 401 20.27 15.28 5.75
CA PHE A 401 19.38 15.08 6.91
C PHE A 401 20.16 15.16 8.24
N ARG A 402 21.33 14.53 8.31
CA ARG A 402 22.23 14.60 9.47
C ARG A 402 22.59 16.04 9.81
N LYS A 403 23.01 16.85 8.83
CA LYS A 403 23.33 18.27 9.04
C LYS A 403 22.14 19.07 9.56
N ARG A 404 20.94 18.77 9.12
CA ARG A 404 19.73 19.42 9.65
C ARG A 404 19.52 19.08 11.12
N ILE A 405 19.62 17.82 11.52
CA ILE A 405 19.51 17.40 12.94
C ILE A 405 20.60 18.05 13.79
N GLU A 406 21.86 18.08 13.32
CA GLU A 406 22.96 18.73 14.00
C GLU A 406 22.69 20.23 14.24
N ALA A 407 22.09 20.91 13.26
CA ALA A 407 21.79 22.35 13.32
C ALA A 407 20.61 22.70 14.21
N LEU A 408 19.76 21.75 14.62
CA LEU A 408 18.61 22.03 15.49
C LEU A 408 19.04 22.61 16.82
N THR A 409 18.53 23.79 17.17
CA THR A 409 18.86 24.46 18.43
C THR A 409 17.98 24.05 19.59
N TRP A 410 16.81 23.47 19.31
CA TRP A 410 15.84 23.06 20.31
C TRP A 410 16.08 21.63 20.84
N MET A 411 16.78 20.77 20.07
CA MET A 411 17.00 19.37 20.41
C MET A 411 18.22 19.21 21.33
N ASN A 412 18.03 18.50 22.43
CA ASN A 412 19.08 18.21 23.41
C ASN A 412 20.17 17.28 22.83
N PRO A 413 21.44 17.39 23.34
CA PRO A 413 22.52 16.52 22.86
C PRO A 413 22.26 15.04 22.99
N SER A 414 21.52 14.58 24.03
CA SER A 414 21.16 13.17 24.21
C SER A 414 20.21 12.67 23.13
N THR A 415 19.20 13.47 22.78
CA THR A 415 18.24 13.17 21.71
C THR A 415 18.94 13.18 20.35
N LYS A 416 19.83 14.17 20.09
CA LYS A 416 20.65 14.19 18.87
C LYS A 416 21.51 12.94 18.73
N THR A 417 22.14 12.47 19.83
CA THR A 417 22.97 11.26 19.81
C THR A 417 22.19 10.04 19.35
N GLU A 418 20.95 9.85 19.80
CA GLU A 418 20.11 8.73 19.35
C GLU A 418 19.65 8.92 17.90
N ALA A 419 19.28 10.14 17.50
CA ALA A 419 18.93 10.44 16.11
C ALA A 419 20.08 10.16 15.15
N GLU A 420 21.31 10.55 15.53
CA GLU A 420 22.53 10.21 14.80
C GLU A 420 22.81 8.70 14.74
N ALA A 421 22.56 7.98 15.83
CA ALA A 421 22.69 6.54 15.87
C ALA A 421 21.71 5.88 14.90
N LYS A 422 20.45 6.36 14.82
CA LYS A 422 19.45 5.86 13.85
C LYS A 422 19.94 6.05 12.42
N LEU A 423 20.42 7.24 12.04
CA LEU A 423 20.96 7.50 10.70
C LEU A 423 22.23 6.68 10.39
N SER A 424 23.06 6.42 11.40
CA SER A 424 24.33 5.69 11.22
C SER A 424 24.14 4.18 11.06
N THR A 425 23.06 3.63 11.64
CA THR A 425 22.72 2.20 11.57
C THR A 425 21.66 1.88 10.53
N LEU A 426 21.16 2.89 9.81
CA LEU A 426 20.12 2.75 8.79
C LEU A 426 20.60 1.88 7.63
N TYR A 427 19.97 0.74 7.41
CA TYR A 427 20.21 -0.07 6.22
C TYR A 427 19.42 0.49 5.04
N VAL A 428 20.04 0.59 3.88
CA VAL A 428 19.36 1.06 2.66
C VAL A 428 19.50 0.03 1.55
N GLY A 429 18.39 -0.59 1.21
CA GLY A 429 18.25 -1.51 0.09
C GLY A 429 17.90 -0.77 -1.19
N ILE A 430 18.69 -0.98 -2.27
CA ILE A 430 18.51 -0.32 -3.57
C ILE A 430 18.32 -1.36 -4.67
N GLY A 431 17.22 -1.27 -5.38
CA GLY A 431 16.89 -2.03 -6.58
C GLY A 431 16.33 -3.42 -6.29
N TYR A 432 17.06 -4.23 -5.54
CA TYR A 432 16.68 -5.63 -5.27
C TYR A 432 17.40 -6.19 -4.03
N PRO A 433 16.83 -7.24 -3.37
CA PRO A 433 17.41 -7.87 -2.18
C PRO A 433 18.68 -8.66 -2.48
N GLU A 434 19.55 -8.81 -1.48
CA GLU A 434 20.72 -9.70 -1.54
C GLU A 434 20.31 -11.18 -1.42
N THR A 435 19.26 -11.45 -0.62
CA THR A 435 18.69 -12.79 -0.39
C THR A 435 17.28 -12.86 -0.92
N TRP A 436 17.03 -13.81 -1.82
CA TRP A 436 15.72 -14.00 -2.45
C TRP A 436 14.85 -14.95 -1.64
N HIS A 437 13.53 -14.77 -1.73
CA HIS A 437 12.54 -15.64 -1.11
C HIS A 437 12.67 -17.08 -1.62
N ASP A 438 12.69 -18.04 -0.70
CA ASP A 438 12.70 -19.47 -1.01
C ASP A 438 11.27 -20.01 -1.20
N TYR A 439 10.96 -20.41 -2.42
CA TYR A 439 9.68 -21.01 -2.80
C TYR A 439 9.71 -22.54 -2.84
N SER A 440 10.72 -23.20 -2.27
CA SER A 440 10.85 -24.68 -2.33
C SER A 440 9.62 -25.42 -1.80
N ASN A 441 8.98 -24.89 -0.76
CA ASN A 441 7.78 -25.47 -0.13
C ASN A 441 6.46 -25.07 -0.81
N TYR A 442 6.47 -24.19 -1.81
CA TYR A 442 5.28 -23.79 -2.54
C TYR A 442 5.08 -24.67 -3.78
N GLU A 443 4.12 -25.61 -3.72
CA GLU A 443 3.75 -26.46 -4.86
C GLU A 443 2.76 -25.75 -5.78
N VAL A 444 3.12 -25.59 -7.05
CA VAL A 444 2.22 -25.09 -8.12
C VAL A 444 1.86 -26.22 -9.06
N LYS A 445 0.54 -26.46 -9.25
CA LYS A 445 0.01 -27.50 -10.14
C LYS A 445 -0.61 -26.84 -11.37
N PRO A 446 -0.21 -27.22 -12.59
CA PRO A 446 -0.81 -26.71 -13.82
C PRO A 446 -2.35 -26.91 -13.82
N GLY A 447 -3.09 -25.86 -14.22
CA GLY A 447 -4.56 -25.89 -14.33
C GLY A 447 -5.33 -25.92 -13.00
N ASP A 448 -4.67 -25.83 -11.85
CA ASP A 448 -5.31 -25.83 -10.53
C ASP A 448 -5.20 -24.45 -9.83
N ILE A 449 -5.80 -23.43 -10.42
CA ILE A 449 -5.63 -22.06 -9.92
C ILE A 449 -6.11 -21.88 -8.48
N PHE A 450 -7.30 -22.37 -8.12
CA PHE A 450 -7.81 -22.29 -6.75
C PHE A 450 -6.86 -22.98 -5.75
N GLY A 451 -6.47 -24.24 -6.06
CA GLY A 451 -5.54 -24.97 -5.20
C GLY A 451 -4.15 -24.32 -5.13
N ASN A 452 -3.69 -23.68 -6.22
CA ASN A 452 -2.42 -22.93 -6.21
C ASN A 452 -2.48 -21.73 -5.26
N ILE A 453 -3.56 -20.91 -5.32
CA ILE A 453 -3.76 -19.81 -4.39
C ILE A 453 -3.80 -20.31 -2.94
N TRP A 454 -4.61 -21.32 -2.67
CA TRP A 454 -4.74 -21.91 -1.32
C TRP A 454 -3.41 -22.42 -0.75
N ARG A 455 -2.62 -23.14 -1.57
CA ARG A 455 -1.28 -23.62 -1.18
C ARG A 455 -0.27 -22.48 -1.01
N GLY A 456 -0.40 -21.42 -1.81
CA GLY A 456 0.42 -20.22 -1.70
C GLY A 456 0.20 -19.50 -0.37
N ASP A 457 -1.06 -19.26 0.01
CA ASP A 457 -1.42 -18.66 1.29
C ASP A 457 -0.90 -19.47 2.49
N LEU A 458 -1.04 -20.80 2.43
CA LEU A 458 -0.51 -21.67 3.46
C LEU A 458 1.03 -21.69 3.50
N SER A 459 1.67 -21.70 2.35
CA SER A 459 3.14 -21.67 2.26
C SER A 459 3.71 -20.41 2.89
N GLU A 460 3.11 -19.25 2.58
CA GLU A 460 3.52 -17.98 3.17
C GLU A 460 3.24 -17.94 4.69
N TYR A 461 2.06 -18.37 5.10
CA TYR A 461 1.74 -18.46 6.53
C TYR A 461 2.75 -19.34 7.28
N GLN A 462 3.05 -20.53 6.77
CA GLN A 462 4.03 -21.46 7.37
C GLN A 462 5.43 -20.87 7.39
N ARG A 463 5.83 -20.15 6.35
CA ARG A 463 7.12 -19.44 6.30
C ARG A 463 7.20 -18.39 7.43
N GLN A 464 6.17 -17.59 7.59
CA GLN A 464 6.12 -16.58 8.64
C GLN A 464 6.15 -17.21 10.04
N VAL A 465 5.32 -18.22 10.29
CA VAL A 465 5.31 -18.94 11.59
C VAL A 465 6.67 -19.60 11.88
N ALA A 466 7.34 -20.14 10.85
CA ALA A 466 8.67 -20.74 11.01
C ALA A 466 9.78 -19.74 11.38
N ARG A 467 9.54 -18.43 11.26
CA ARG A 467 10.47 -17.36 11.67
C ARG A 467 10.36 -17.03 13.17
N LEU A 468 9.22 -17.31 13.80
CA LEU A 468 8.98 -16.97 15.21
C LEU A 468 10.12 -17.41 16.12
N GLY A 469 10.64 -16.47 16.93
CA GLY A 469 11.75 -16.69 17.84
C GLY A 469 13.13 -16.80 17.18
N LYS A 470 13.23 -16.71 15.85
CA LYS A 470 14.54 -16.67 15.16
C LYS A 470 15.11 -15.25 15.15
N ALA A 471 16.42 -15.16 14.93
CA ALA A 471 17.11 -13.89 14.75
C ALA A 471 16.57 -13.13 13.53
N VAL A 472 16.41 -11.82 13.71
CA VAL A 472 15.90 -10.92 12.67
C VAL A 472 16.96 -10.72 11.58
N ASP A 473 16.55 -10.86 10.33
CA ASP A 473 17.30 -10.35 9.17
C ASP A 473 16.92 -8.88 8.93
N ARG A 474 17.80 -7.96 9.31
CA ARG A 474 17.57 -6.52 9.15
C ARG A 474 17.70 -6.04 7.70
N LYS A 475 18.13 -6.92 6.78
CA LYS A 475 18.25 -6.63 5.35
C LYS A 475 17.11 -7.24 4.54
N GLU A 476 16.14 -7.85 5.19
CA GLU A 476 14.98 -8.43 4.53
C GLU A 476 14.13 -7.33 3.88
N TRP A 477 13.65 -7.60 2.68
CA TRP A 477 12.80 -6.70 1.93
C TRP A 477 11.31 -7.05 2.12
N SER A 478 10.47 -6.02 2.20
CA SER A 478 9.01 -6.18 2.22
C SER A 478 8.38 -6.10 0.83
N MET A 479 9.12 -5.58 -0.17
CA MET A 479 8.65 -5.38 -1.54
C MET A 479 9.53 -6.08 -2.56
N THR A 480 8.92 -6.42 -3.71
CA THR A 480 9.62 -7.03 -4.85
C THR A 480 10.23 -5.96 -5.76
N PRO A 481 11.28 -6.27 -6.56
CA PRO A 481 11.95 -5.30 -7.45
C PRO A 481 11.04 -4.61 -8.47
N GLN A 482 9.97 -5.27 -8.91
CA GLN A 482 8.99 -4.72 -9.86
C GLN A 482 7.89 -3.89 -9.19
N THR A 483 7.91 -3.69 -7.89
CA THR A 483 7.00 -2.80 -7.16
C THR A 483 7.40 -1.35 -7.37
N VAL A 484 6.44 -0.50 -7.74
CA VAL A 484 6.63 0.95 -7.84
C VAL A 484 6.20 1.57 -6.52
N ASN A 485 7.10 1.60 -5.59
CA ASN A 485 6.96 2.23 -4.26
C ASN A 485 8.33 2.32 -3.59
N ALA A 486 8.39 2.99 -2.43
CA ALA A 486 9.50 2.96 -1.49
C ALA A 486 8.94 2.70 -0.08
N VAL A 487 9.78 2.33 0.89
CA VAL A 487 9.30 2.08 2.25
C VAL A 487 10.39 2.29 3.29
N ASN A 488 9.99 2.86 4.43
CA ASN A 488 10.73 2.81 5.69
C ASN A 488 10.25 1.60 6.51
N LEU A 489 11.19 0.89 7.11
CA LEU A 489 10.98 -0.28 7.95
C LEU A 489 11.48 0.01 9.37
N PRO A 490 10.65 0.65 10.23
CA PRO A 490 11.12 1.21 11.49
C PRO A 490 11.64 0.16 12.49
N LEU A 491 11.07 -1.04 12.51
CA LEU A 491 11.51 -2.15 13.35
C LEU A 491 12.88 -2.71 12.94
N GLN A 492 13.22 -2.58 11.66
CA GLN A 492 14.52 -3.01 11.13
C GLN A 492 15.52 -1.87 11.08
N ASN A 493 15.07 -0.63 11.22
CA ASN A 493 15.81 0.60 10.90
C ASN A 493 16.39 0.49 9.48
N ALA A 494 15.51 0.34 8.50
CA ALA A 494 15.87 0.06 7.11
C ALA A 494 14.97 0.81 6.13
N LEU A 495 15.48 1.04 4.92
CA LEU A 495 14.75 1.59 3.77
C LEU A 495 14.86 0.63 2.59
N ASN A 496 13.80 0.50 1.78
CA ASN A 496 13.86 -0.22 0.52
C ASN A 496 13.35 0.65 -0.63
N PHE A 497 14.14 0.71 -1.72
CA PHE A 497 13.81 1.38 -2.97
C PHE A 497 13.86 0.36 -4.11
N PRO A 498 12.75 -0.27 -4.49
CA PRO A 498 12.69 -1.26 -5.57
C PRO A 498 13.15 -0.69 -6.93
N ALA A 499 13.63 -1.57 -7.81
CA ALA A 499 14.13 -1.19 -9.13
C ALA A 499 13.10 -0.42 -9.98
N ALA A 500 11.81 -0.75 -9.81
CA ALA A 500 10.76 -0.17 -10.64
C ALA A 500 10.47 1.30 -10.35
N ILE A 501 10.69 1.81 -9.12
CA ILE A 501 10.54 3.25 -8.84
C ILE A 501 11.77 4.05 -9.28
N LEU A 502 12.94 3.42 -9.36
CA LEU A 502 14.20 4.06 -9.74
C LEU A 502 14.33 4.19 -11.26
N GLN A 503 13.31 4.76 -11.89
CA GLN A 503 13.18 4.97 -13.35
C GLN A 503 12.44 6.27 -13.65
N PRO A 504 12.58 6.85 -14.87
CA PRO A 504 11.82 8.02 -15.27
C PRO A 504 10.30 7.83 -15.07
N PRO A 505 9.58 8.85 -14.59
CA PRO A 505 10.06 10.23 -14.33
C PRO A 505 10.62 10.47 -12.92
N PHE A 506 10.61 9.48 -12.01
CA PHE A 506 11.16 9.66 -10.65
C PHE A 506 12.68 9.79 -10.66
N TYR A 507 13.38 8.90 -11.35
CA TYR A 507 14.82 8.89 -11.47
C TYR A 507 15.27 8.73 -12.92
N ASP A 508 16.00 9.71 -13.41
CA ASP A 508 16.60 9.70 -14.74
C ASP A 508 18.09 10.05 -14.63
N PRO A 509 19.02 9.10 -14.85
CA PRO A 509 20.45 9.36 -14.75
C PRO A 509 20.98 10.40 -15.76
N GLU A 510 20.19 10.80 -16.76
CA GLU A 510 20.51 11.81 -17.75
C GLU A 510 19.85 13.17 -17.47
N ALA A 511 18.89 13.21 -16.52
CA ALA A 511 18.25 14.46 -16.14
C ALA A 511 19.18 15.34 -15.28
N PRO A 512 18.96 16.69 -15.29
CA PRO A 512 19.65 17.59 -14.37
C PRO A 512 19.46 17.20 -12.91
N ALA A 513 20.48 17.44 -12.08
CA ALA A 513 20.43 17.14 -10.64
C ALA A 513 19.19 17.74 -9.95
N ALA A 514 18.86 19.00 -10.24
CA ALA A 514 17.68 19.68 -9.70
C ALA A 514 16.39 18.83 -9.90
N VAL A 515 16.22 18.20 -11.05
CA VAL A 515 15.06 17.39 -11.38
C VAL A 515 15.08 16.08 -10.58
N ASN A 516 16.21 15.36 -10.54
CA ASN A 516 16.32 14.12 -9.78
C ASN A 516 16.17 14.34 -8.27
N TYR A 517 16.74 15.42 -7.73
CA TYR A 517 16.56 15.74 -6.31
C TYR A 517 15.12 16.19 -5.98
N GLY A 518 14.45 16.92 -6.89
CA GLY A 518 13.05 17.29 -6.70
C GLY A 518 12.08 16.13 -6.88
N ALA A 519 12.46 15.10 -7.65
CA ALA A 519 11.67 13.89 -7.90
C ALA A 519 12.05 12.76 -6.92
N ILE A 520 12.94 11.84 -7.31
CA ILE A 520 13.31 10.70 -6.45
C ILE A 520 14.04 11.14 -5.18
N GLY A 521 14.75 12.26 -5.20
CA GLY A 521 15.45 12.77 -4.02
C GLY A 521 14.48 13.16 -2.90
N GLU A 522 13.33 13.73 -3.25
CA GLU A 522 12.26 13.98 -2.29
C GLU A 522 11.70 12.67 -1.72
N VAL A 523 11.41 11.67 -2.57
CA VAL A 523 10.93 10.34 -2.12
C VAL A 523 11.96 9.68 -1.18
N ILE A 524 13.25 9.75 -1.49
CA ILE A 524 14.31 9.23 -0.60
C ILE A 524 14.32 9.98 0.73
N GLY A 525 14.22 11.31 0.69
CA GLY A 525 14.15 12.15 1.89
C GLY A 525 12.90 11.88 2.72
N HIS A 526 11.76 11.62 2.08
CA HIS A 526 10.50 11.21 2.67
C HIS A 526 10.68 9.91 3.46
N GLU A 527 11.26 8.86 2.85
CA GLU A 527 11.52 7.59 3.55
C GLU A 527 12.53 7.73 4.69
N ILE A 528 13.56 8.57 4.54
CA ILE A 528 14.47 8.86 5.65
C ILE A 528 13.71 9.56 6.79
N SER A 529 12.79 10.46 6.48
CA SER A 529 11.99 11.19 7.46
C SER A 529 11.07 10.31 8.28
N HIS A 530 10.52 9.23 7.70
CA HIS A 530 9.74 8.24 8.44
C HIS A 530 10.50 7.61 9.61
N THR A 531 11.84 7.64 9.59
CA THR A 531 12.66 7.25 10.76
C THR A 531 12.39 8.13 11.99
N PHE A 532 11.83 9.34 11.82
CA PHE A 532 11.66 10.38 12.83
C PHE A 532 10.24 10.97 12.92
N ASP A 533 9.29 10.50 12.12
CA ASP A 533 7.89 10.94 12.14
C ASP A 533 7.14 10.49 13.41
N THR A 534 5.81 10.57 13.41
CA THR A 534 4.99 10.18 14.57
C THR A 534 5.11 8.71 14.95
N GLU A 535 5.36 7.81 13.99
CA GLU A 535 5.58 6.39 14.23
C GLU A 535 7.06 6.08 14.47
N GLY A 536 7.93 6.47 13.54
CA GLY A 536 9.36 6.18 13.62
C GLY A 536 10.06 6.77 14.84
N SER A 537 9.57 7.91 15.34
CA SER A 537 10.07 8.53 16.58
C SER A 537 9.86 7.67 17.84
N ALA A 538 8.95 6.70 17.80
CA ALA A 538 8.73 5.75 18.89
C ALA A 538 9.83 4.66 18.98
N PHE A 539 10.65 4.49 17.94
CA PHE A 539 11.68 3.46 17.84
C PHE A 539 13.07 4.03 18.04
N ASP A 540 13.92 3.31 18.77
CA ASP A 540 15.34 3.63 18.90
C ASP A 540 16.16 3.12 17.69
N SER A 541 17.47 3.39 17.67
CA SER A 541 18.42 2.97 16.63
C SER A 541 18.53 1.45 16.42
N ARG A 542 17.94 0.66 17.32
CA ARG A 542 17.85 -0.81 17.21
C ARG A 542 16.45 -1.29 16.78
N GLY A 543 15.50 -0.39 16.53
CA GLY A 543 14.13 -0.71 16.20
C GLY A 543 13.25 -1.16 17.38
N ARG A 544 13.63 -0.84 18.62
CA ARG A 544 12.85 -1.12 19.83
C ARG A 544 11.94 0.04 20.16
N VAL A 545 10.74 -0.23 20.60
CA VAL A 545 9.85 0.80 21.15
C VAL A 545 10.42 1.32 22.46
N ARG A 546 10.94 2.52 22.41
CA ARG A 546 11.60 3.17 23.55
C ARG A 546 11.45 4.69 23.45
N ASN A 547 11.03 5.34 24.54
CA ASN A 547 11.14 6.79 24.60
C ASN A 547 12.62 7.21 24.77
N TRP A 548 13.19 7.77 23.72
CA TRP A 548 14.57 8.29 23.68
C TRP A 548 14.63 9.82 23.67
N TRP A 549 13.48 10.46 23.74
CA TRP A 549 13.33 11.91 23.76
C TRP A 549 13.48 12.46 25.19
N THR A 550 14.04 13.66 25.33
CA THR A 550 13.79 14.42 26.54
C THR A 550 12.34 14.95 26.54
N PRO A 551 11.75 15.20 27.73
CA PRO A 551 10.36 15.73 27.78
C PRO A 551 10.20 17.06 27.03
N GLU A 552 11.23 17.91 27.05
CA GLU A 552 11.25 19.20 26.37
C GLU A 552 11.27 19.04 24.85
N ASP A 553 12.11 18.14 24.35
CA ASP A 553 12.24 17.86 22.91
C ASP A 553 10.96 17.25 22.37
N LEU A 554 10.39 16.27 23.09
CA LEU A 554 9.11 15.65 22.71
C LEU A 554 7.99 16.69 22.63
N LYS A 555 7.90 17.55 23.64
CA LYS A 555 6.91 18.64 23.66
C LYS A 555 7.09 19.61 22.48
N HIS A 556 8.34 19.91 22.11
CA HIS A 556 8.61 20.76 20.94
C HIS A 556 8.16 20.07 19.66
N PHE A 557 8.52 18.83 19.47
CA PHE A 557 8.10 18.01 18.33
C PHE A 557 6.57 17.93 18.22
N GLU A 558 5.88 17.58 19.31
CA GLU A 558 4.41 17.52 19.36
C GLU A 558 3.76 18.88 19.02
N ALA A 559 4.33 19.99 19.48
CA ALA A 559 3.83 21.32 19.17
C ALA A 559 4.02 21.71 17.68
N ALA A 560 5.13 21.32 17.07
CA ALA A 560 5.40 21.57 15.66
C ALA A 560 4.48 20.68 14.77
N THR A 561 4.35 19.41 15.09
CA THR A 561 3.52 18.47 14.34
C THR A 561 2.02 18.76 14.48
N ALA A 562 1.57 19.23 15.65
CA ALA A 562 0.19 19.70 15.84
C ALA A 562 -0.16 20.91 14.93
N LYS A 563 0.80 21.80 14.66
CA LYS A 563 0.61 22.90 13.70
C LYS A 563 0.45 22.38 12.27
N LEU A 564 1.22 21.35 11.90
CA LEU A 564 1.11 20.73 10.59
C LEU A 564 -0.24 20.02 10.44
N ALA A 565 -0.65 19.23 11.44
CA ALA A 565 -1.98 18.60 11.44
C ALA A 565 -3.11 19.65 11.29
N ALA A 566 -3.05 20.74 12.06
CA ALA A 566 -4.03 21.83 11.95
C ALA A 566 -4.02 22.51 10.56
N GLN A 567 -2.87 22.58 9.88
CA GLN A 567 -2.78 23.08 8.52
C GLN A 567 -3.52 22.14 7.54
N TYR A 568 -3.34 20.83 7.66
CA TYR A 568 -4.03 19.84 6.82
C TYR A 568 -5.52 19.75 7.14
N ASP A 569 -5.96 19.94 8.38
CA ASP A 569 -7.38 20.02 8.76
C ASP A 569 -8.15 21.15 8.04
N THR A 570 -7.46 22.11 7.44
CA THR A 570 -8.10 23.18 6.65
C THR A 570 -8.46 22.75 5.24
N TYR A 571 -7.88 21.70 4.71
CA TYR A 571 -8.12 21.24 3.34
C TYR A 571 -9.47 20.56 3.20
N ARG A 572 -10.21 20.90 2.14
CA ARG A 572 -11.59 20.45 1.87
C ARG A 572 -11.70 19.90 0.46
N PRO A 573 -11.33 18.64 0.22
CA PRO A 573 -11.52 18.00 -1.09
C PRO A 573 -13.01 17.99 -1.50
N PHE A 574 -13.91 17.93 -0.52
CA PHE A 574 -15.36 18.06 -0.73
C PHE A 574 -15.99 19.00 0.33
N PRO A 575 -17.14 19.61 0.02
CA PRO A 575 -17.82 20.48 1.01
C PRO A 575 -18.18 19.76 2.32
N ASP A 576 -18.46 18.48 2.23
CA ASP A 576 -18.88 17.60 3.33
C ASP A 576 -17.74 16.76 3.93
N LEU A 577 -16.53 16.82 3.36
CA LEU A 577 -15.41 15.97 3.78
C LEU A 577 -14.08 16.74 3.77
N ALA A 578 -13.46 16.82 4.94
CA ALA A 578 -12.14 17.41 5.16
C ALA A 578 -11.05 16.34 5.23
N ILE A 579 -9.81 16.75 4.99
CA ILE A 579 -8.65 15.97 5.40
C ILE A 579 -8.62 15.87 6.93
N ASN A 580 -8.31 14.72 7.47
CA ASN A 580 -8.00 14.53 8.88
C ASN A 580 -6.48 14.67 9.07
N GLY A 581 -6.04 15.84 9.52
CA GLY A 581 -4.62 16.15 9.65
C GLY A 581 -3.88 15.25 10.65
N LYS A 582 -4.57 14.60 11.60
CA LYS A 582 -3.94 13.59 12.47
C LYS A 582 -3.73 12.27 11.76
N GLN A 583 -4.69 11.82 10.97
CA GLN A 583 -4.60 10.60 10.16
C GLN A 583 -3.47 10.69 9.14
N THR A 584 -3.24 11.87 8.56
CA THR A 584 -2.21 12.07 7.54
C THR A 584 -0.90 12.64 8.08
N LEU A 585 -0.74 12.70 9.40
CA LEU A 585 0.36 13.47 10.01
C LEU A 585 1.74 12.87 9.71
N GLY A 586 1.90 11.57 9.79
CA GLY A 586 3.17 10.89 9.48
C GLY A 586 3.65 11.22 8.07
N GLU A 587 2.76 11.05 7.10
CA GLU A 587 3.01 11.34 5.69
C GLU A 587 3.31 12.83 5.43
N SER A 588 2.54 13.71 6.08
CA SER A 588 2.76 15.16 5.94
C SER A 588 4.10 15.62 6.53
N ILE A 589 4.57 14.99 7.62
CA ILE A 589 5.89 15.21 8.19
C ILE A 589 6.95 14.72 7.20
N ALA A 590 6.78 13.54 6.64
CA ALA A 590 7.72 12.93 5.72
C ALA A 590 7.88 13.76 4.43
N ASP A 591 6.79 14.25 3.85
CA ASP A 591 6.82 15.17 2.70
C ASP A 591 7.59 16.46 3.02
N LEU A 592 7.28 17.11 4.16
CA LEU A 592 7.90 18.38 4.53
C LEU A 592 9.41 18.24 4.79
N ALA A 593 9.78 17.24 5.56
CA ALA A 593 11.17 17.00 5.91
C ALA A 593 11.96 16.44 4.72
N GLY A 594 11.36 15.54 3.95
CA GLY A 594 11.93 14.97 2.74
C GLY A 594 12.25 16.04 1.70
N LEU A 595 11.28 16.88 1.37
CA LEU A 595 11.47 17.99 0.43
C LEU A 595 12.55 18.97 0.92
N SER A 596 12.56 19.27 2.23
CA SER A 596 13.57 20.15 2.81
C SER A 596 14.99 19.56 2.70
N ALA A 597 15.17 18.27 3.06
CA ALA A 597 16.45 17.60 2.98
C ALA A 597 16.91 17.39 1.52
N ALA A 598 15.97 17.09 0.62
CA ALA A 598 16.26 16.97 -0.80
C ALA A 598 16.75 18.28 -1.40
N TYR A 599 16.16 19.42 -1.03
CA TYR A 599 16.62 20.73 -1.47
C TYR A 599 18.03 21.06 -0.93
N ASP A 600 18.30 20.76 0.34
CA ASP A 600 19.63 20.95 0.93
C ASP A 600 20.69 20.05 0.26
N GLY A 601 20.34 18.78 -0.02
CA GLY A 601 21.21 17.86 -0.76
C GLY A 601 21.49 18.36 -2.18
N TYR A 602 20.47 18.82 -2.88
CA TYR A 602 20.60 19.44 -4.19
C TYR A 602 21.56 20.65 -4.15
N LYS A 603 21.36 21.56 -3.22
CA LYS A 603 22.26 22.74 -3.08
C LYS A 603 23.69 22.35 -2.71
N ALA A 604 23.87 21.33 -1.87
CA ALA A 604 25.18 20.83 -1.47
C ALA A 604 25.92 20.13 -2.60
N SER A 605 25.23 19.53 -3.56
CA SER A 605 25.83 18.90 -4.76
C SER A 605 26.55 19.91 -5.65
N GLY A 606 26.18 21.19 -5.58
CA GLY A 606 26.74 22.25 -6.43
C GLY A 606 26.39 22.13 -7.92
N GLN A 607 25.54 21.17 -8.29
CA GLN A 607 25.15 20.89 -9.67
C GLN A 607 23.96 21.75 -10.08
N LEU A 608 24.24 22.92 -10.67
CA LEU A 608 23.18 23.80 -11.17
C LEU A 608 22.72 23.33 -12.56
N ALA A 609 21.40 23.18 -12.70
CA ALA A 609 20.78 22.90 -14.00
C ALA A 609 20.77 24.15 -14.90
N PRO A 610 20.93 24.01 -16.21
CA PRO A 610 20.67 25.11 -17.12
C PRO A 610 19.20 25.53 -17.06
N THR A 611 18.93 26.80 -17.41
CA THR A 611 17.54 27.28 -17.53
C THR A 611 16.82 26.54 -18.66
N VAL A 612 15.67 25.98 -18.40
CA VAL A 612 14.83 25.26 -19.36
C VAL A 612 13.49 25.99 -19.49
N ASP A 613 13.14 26.44 -20.68
CA ASP A 613 11.88 27.16 -20.98
C ASP A 613 11.57 28.32 -20.00
N GLY A 614 12.63 29.03 -19.60
CA GLY A 614 12.58 30.13 -18.65
C GLY A 614 12.60 29.75 -17.18
N PHE A 615 12.57 28.46 -16.82
CA PHE A 615 12.65 28.00 -15.45
C PHE A 615 14.10 27.84 -14.98
N THR A 616 14.43 28.51 -13.87
CA THR A 616 15.73 28.38 -13.20
C THR A 616 15.90 26.99 -12.60
N SER A 617 17.11 26.65 -12.19
CA SER A 617 17.44 25.38 -11.56
C SER A 617 16.59 25.11 -10.30
N ASP A 618 16.40 26.12 -9.44
CA ASP A 618 15.57 25.99 -8.24
C ASP A 618 14.08 25.80 -8.60
N GLN A 619 13.59 26.50 -9.63
CA GLN A 619 12.22 26.28 -10.12
C GLN A 619 12.04 24.88 -10.68
N GLN A 620 13.03 24.36 -11.43
CA GLN A 620 12.97 22.99 -11.94
C GLN A 620 12.91 21.95 -10.81
N PHE A 621 13.63 22.16 -9.69
CA PHE A 621 13.55 21.30 -8.52
C PHE A 621 12.10 21.23 -7.98
N PHE A 622 11.49 22.37 -7.69
CA PHE A 622 10.11 22.40 -7.16
C PHE A 622 9.07 21.93 -8.20
N ILE A 623 9.26 22.23 -9.48
CA ILE A 623 8.36 21.74 -10.55
C ILE A 623 8.42 20.22 -10.63
N ALA A 624 9.60 19.60 -10.56
CA ALA A 624 9.76 18.15 -10.57
C ALA A 624 9.01 17.52 -9.37
N PHE A 625 9.14 18.09 -8.17
CA PHE A 625 8.37 17.70 -6.99
C PHE A 625 6.85 17.81 -7.25
N GLY A 626 6.36 18.96 -7.71
CA GLY A 626 4.93 19.14 -7.97
C GLY A 626 4.39 18.24 -9.09
N GLN A 627 5.23 17.85 -10.06
CA GLN A 627 4.86 16.90 -11.11
C GLN A 627 4.77 15.46 -10.63
N ASN A 628 5.54 15.07 -9.62
CA ASN A 628 5.41 13.73 -8.98
C ASN A 628 4.02 13.53 -8.35
N TRP A 629 3.42 14.59 -7.85
CA TRP A 629 2.08 14.58 -7.25
C TRP A 629 0.96 14.91 -8.23
N GLY A 630 1.25 14.95 -9.54
CA GLY A 630 0.25 15.06 -10.59
C GLY A 630 -0.73 13.88 -10.54
N GLU A 631 -1.95 14.13 -10.07
CA GLU A 631 -2.94 13.12 -9.78
C GLU A 631 -4.33 13.49 -10.30
N LYS A 632 -5.10 12.47 -10.67
CA LYS A 632 -6.51 12.60 -11.02
C LYS A 632 -7.26 11.36 -10.54
N LEU A 633 -8.20 11.55 -9.61
CA LEU A 633 -9.00 10.47 -9.02
C LEU A 633 -10.47 10.59 -9.38
N ARG A 634 -11.18 9.44 -9.43
CA ARG A 634 -12.63 9.41 -9.42
C ARG A 634 -13.14 9.83 -8.06
N GLU A 635 -14.30 10.48 -8.02
CA GLU A 635 -14.86 10.99 -6.75
C GLU A 635 -14.96 9.91 -5.66
N ALA A 636 -15.45 8.71 -6.00
CA ALA A 636 -15.58 7.62 -5.03
C ALA A 636 -14.22 7.20 -4.46
N ALA A 637 -13.19 7.11 -5.30
CA ALA A 637 -11.84 6.76 -4.89
C ALA A 637 -11.21 7.86 -4.02
N LEU A 638 -11.39 9.13 -4.38
CA LEU A 638 -10.89 10.25 -3.58
C LEU A 638 -11.57 10.29 -2.20
N ARG A 639 -12.89 10.06 -2.13
CA ARG A 639 -13.61 9.96 -0.85
C ARG A 639 -13.09 8.81 0.00
N GLN A 640 -12.85 7.65 -0.61
CA GLN A 640 -12.28 6.49 0.07
C GLN A 640 -10.89 6.83 0.64
N GLN A 641 -9.99 7.39 -0.17
CA GLN A 641 -8.64 7.78 0.26
C GLN A 641 -8.70 8.72 1.47
N VAL A 642 -9.47 9.80 1.40
CA VAL A 642 -9.59 10.77 2.51
C VAL A 642 -10.08 10.13 3.82
N MET A 643 -10.89 9.07 3.73
CA MET A 643 -11.44 8.41 4.91
C MET A 643 -10.58 7.29 5.48
N THR A 644 -9.79 6.60 4.65
CA THR A 644 -9.17 5.32 5.03
C THR A 644 -7.67 5.24 4.76
N ASP A 645 -7.04 6.28 4.18
CA ASP A 645 -5.63 6.28 3.84
C ASP A 645 -4.85 7.29 4.71
N GLY A 646 -3.64 6.93 5.12
CA GLY A 646 -2.72 7.83 5.81
C GLY A 646 -2.10 8.88 4.88
N HIS A 647 -2.16 8.67 3.55
CA HIS A 647 -1.62 9.61 2.57
C HIS A 647 -2.65 10.67 2.16
N PRO A 648 -2.32 11.96 2.28
CA PRO A 648 -3.18 13.00 1.71
C PRO A 648 -3.18 12.92 0.17
N PRO A 649 -4.27 13.35 -0.51
CA PRO A 649 -4.30 13.44 -1.97
C PRO A 649 -3.16 14.28 -2.53
N GLY A 650 -2.72 13.97 -3.76
CA GLY A 650 -1.56 14.58 -4.41
C GLY A 650 -1.59 16.13 -4.47
N GLU A 651 -2.77 16.74 -4.62
CA GLU A 651 -2.93 18.20 -4.54
C GLU A 651 -2.35 18.76 -3.22
N TYR A 652 -2.67 18.13 -2.09
CA TYR A 652 -2.25 18.62 -0.76
C TYR A 652 -0.82 18.20 -0.41
N ARG A 653 -0.31 17.12 -1.00
CA ARG A 653 1.11 16.75 -0.91
C ARG A 653 1.96 17.80 -1.65
N ALA A 654 1.57 18.20 -2.86
CA ALA A 654 2.24 19.27 -3.61
C ALA A 654 2.24 20.61 -2.85
N ASP A 655 1.20 20.91 -2.07
CA ASP A 655 1.07 22.15 -1.31
C ASP A 655 2.01 22.24 -0.10
N THR A 656 2.74 21.16 0.24
CA THR A 656 3.81 21.16 1.26
C THR A 656 4.85 22.24 0.99
N VAL A 657 5.06 22.66 -0.26
CA VAL A 657 5.98 23.75 -0.67
C VAL A 657 5.72 25.06 0.09
N ARG A 658 4.50 25.31 0.57
CA ARG A 658 4.13 26.52 1.32
C ARG A 658 4.88 26.67 2.65
N ASN A 659 5.53 25.59 3.13
CA ASN A 659 6.37 25.61 4.31
C ASN A 659 7.86 25.81 3.99
N ILE A 660 8.28 25.85 2.71
CA ILE A 660 9.68 25.90 2.27
C ILE A 660 10.07 27.30 1.83
N ASP A 661 10.97 27.95 2.57
CA ASP A 661 11.39 29.33 2.29
C ASP A 661 11.95 29.53 0.87
N ALA A 662 12.71 28.55 0.37
CA ALA A 662 13.30 28.59 -0.96
C ALA A 662 12.27 28.61 -2.08
N TRP A 663 11.10 27.99 -1.89
CA TRP A 663 10.00 28.04 -2.87
C TRP A 663 9.44 29.45 -3.05
N TYR A 664 9.30 30.21 -1.95
CA TYR A 664 8.88 31.62 -2.04
C TYR A 664 9.87 32.46 -2.87
N SER A 665 11.16 32.21 -2.67
CA SER A 665 12.20 32.91 -3.43
C SER A 665 12.23 32.50 -4.90
N ALA A 666 12.02 31.20 -5.19
CA ALA A 666 12.03 30.67 -6.55
C ALA A 666 10.88 31.19 -7.41
N PHE A 667 9.68 31.33 -6.82
CA PHE A 667 8.45 31.73 -7.54
C PHE A 667 7.93 33.13 -7.21
N ASP A 668 8.67 33.91 -6.40
CA ASP A 668 8.27 35.26 -5.98
C ASP A 668 6.87 35.31 -5.33
N VAL A 669 6.54 34.30 -4.50
CA VAL A 669 5.23 34.16 -3.87
C VAL A 669 5.03 35.24 -2.80
N LYS A 670 3.88 35.92 -2.84
CA LYS A 670 3.62 37.13 -2.05
C LYS A 670 2.37 37.04 -1.17
N PRO A 671 2.28 37.88 -0.12
CA PRO A 671 1.07 38.02 0.66
C PRO A 671 -0.16 38.25 -0.22
N GLY A 672 -1.24 37.50 0.06
CA GLY A 672 -2.51 37.56 -0.70
C GLY A 672 -2.67 36.41 -1.69
N GLU A 673 -1.62 35.65 -2.01
CA GLU A 673 -1.73 34.38 -2.74
C GLU A 673 -2.19 33.26 -1.78
N LYS A 674 -2.96 32.29 -2.27
CA LYS A 674 -3.70 31.33 -1.41
C LYS A 674 -2.79 30.44 -0.56
N LEU A 675 -1.63 30.04 -1.11
CA LEU A 675 -0.66 29.20 -0.41
C LEU A 675 0.32 30.01 0.45
N TYR A 676 0.25 31.35 0.40
CA TYR A 676 1.15 32.18 1.18
C TYR A 676 0.96 31.96 2.68
N LEU A 677 2.08 31.72 3.36
CA LEU A 677 2.20 31.76 4.82
C LEU A 677 3.26 32.79 5.21
N ALA A 678 2.98 33.59 6.22
CA ALA A 678 4.01 34.44 6.81
C ALA A 678 5.14 33.55 7.39
N PRO A 679 6.41 34.01 7.39
CA PRO A 679 7.55 33.17 7.80
C PRO A 679 7.40 32.47 9.14
N GLN A 680 6.72 33.10 10.11
CA GLN A 680 6.44 32.53 11.44
C GLN A 680 5.32 31.49 11.47
N GLU A 681 4.51 31.42 10.41
CA GLU A 681 3.41 30.45 10.26
C GLU A 681 3.85 29.19 9.54
N ARG A 682 5.00 29.24 8.83
CA ARG A 682 5.58 28.09 8.15
C ARG A 682 6.01 27.03 9.16
N VAL A 683 5.55 25.82 8.98
CA VAL A 683 5.92 24.71 9.87
C VAL A 683 7.36 24.29 9.57
N ARG A 684 8.16 24.12 10.61
CA ARG A 684 9.51 23.57 10.56
C ARG A 684 9.63 22.52 11.64
N ILE A 685 10.01 21.31 11.27
CA ILE A 685 10.11 20.18 12.20
C ILE A 685 11.58 19.82 12.37
N TRP A 686 12.28 19.56 11.27
CA TRP A 686 13.72 19.21 11.23
C TRP A 686 14.59 20.25 10.55
#